data_968bf4e0b246dd317368e365044d25e4
#
_entry.id   968bf4e0b246dd317368e365044d25e4
#
_cell.length_a   1.000
_cell.length_b   1.000
_cell.length_c   1.000
_cell.angle_alpha   90.00
_cell.angle_beta   90.00
_cell.angle_gamma   90.00
#
_symmetry.space_group_name_H-M   'P 1'
#
loop_
_entity.id
_entity.type
_entity.pdbx_description
1 polymer ?
#
loop_
_entity_poly.entity_id
_entity_poly.type
_entity_poly.pdbx_seq_one_letter_code
_entity_poly.pdbx_strand_id
1 'polypeptide(L)'
;MSFFFTEIRLNMEAAFQAELYRVLKNVISSGFSVDGLTFDGVEFELPVDSGRADIVVLLRGKPFIVIETKRERPGRLSRNIDPLSPDVISQAAGYALMLGAPYFVTANPEFVASFTLPTKLGERLDITRHRIKFWSLKEISENFAKELLETIARYHLATEEDKIKLRTPLDWAFIFRLRSFVSWLNGLVAPAFKERLKVDNELKEKINRYCEERGIKFDYSQFAKEICYIFMNKIVFYKILERHNPNLPKLEPIPEYDPQKFMSRLQAFFEKAIEVTGDFEAIFRTDIYDYLILPRDSGSLIDVIDGINMFIEDMDYYRLEDFEADIVGHVYEELIEPHERHQLGQFYTPPAIAELITKWCIRSPDDIVLDPAVGSGTFLVKAYSRLKNLKLLENPKRSDRVIHKEIIGQLYAVDIDSFPAHLTAINLAMRDVREPISEINVIAEDFFKVSPEQLILTGYKIKTPRGEVRREIMIPKVDVVVANPPYTRWVEIPDKTKKAIQEALADVLRKYNLTARVQQGIEPGIYIHFIMHADKFLKPGGRLGMIISDSWLQTDYGVDFGRYLLENWKVKALIDISARVFPVPLIGTCIILLEKPHSGENLEDNKVVFMYLDIPENGSFDVNGILRALEKPEEAGETFLIRIFRQGDIPRDQKWINLIFSSEEILSKLKEKTIPAGELFEISYGNATYLYLASKRIIHGPRNLGAKNFFYFNEEKVREWGVDEYVYPAITSARYVTNFIFSRRDWEDLRNRGADCYLFMCHKPRNKLPKNVRNYIEWGETRCRTQIRGTRGGGVPCHQALACRERERQKRYFYGWYDLGGVEKAPIMAIRQSRYKTRFILAEYPVVTYHAIITFIPKSELNELQLKALLAYLNSSFTQLYIESVGRTT
;
A
#
# COMPACT_ATOMS: atom_id res chain seq x y z
N MET A 1 -15.29 19.52 22.08
CA MET A 1 -14.53 19.21 20.85
C MET A 1 -15.30 18.28 19.88
N SER A 2 -16.06 17.29 20.33
CA SER A 2 -16.90 16.48 19.43
C SER A 2 -17.97 17.29 18.70
N PHE A 3 -18.61 18.23 19.35
CA PHE A 3 -19.60 19.17 18.73
C PHE A 3 -18.95 20.12 17.70
N PHE A 4 -17.76 20.63 18.00
CA PHE A 4 -17.05 21.56 17.10
C PHE A 4 -16.51 20.85 15.85
N PHE A 5 -16.09 19.58 15.97
CA PHE A 5 -15.70 18.79 14.80
C PHE A 5 -16.89 18.31 13.97
N THR A 6 -18.06 18.14 14.57
CA THR A 6 -19.29 17.80 13.86
C THR A 6 -19.84 19.02 13.10
N GLU A 7 -19.76 20.22 13.65
CA GLU A 7 -20.13 21.46 12.97
C GLU A 7 -19.19 21.84 11.82
N ILE A 8 -17.86 21.66 12.00
CA ILE A 8 -16.89 21.89 10.89
C ILE A 8 -17.06 20.84 9.79
N ARG A 9 -17.47 19.62 10.13
CA ARG A 9 -17.70 18.53 9.17
C ARG A 9 -19.01 18.67 8.38
N LEU A 10 -20.08 19.12 9.02
CA LEU A 10 -21.32 19.49 8.34
C LEU A 10 -21.12 20.67 7.36
N ASN A 11 -20.21 21.59 7.68
CA ASN A 11 -19.89 22.74 6.82
C ASN A 11 -19.20 22.39 5.49
N MET A 12 -18.58 21.25 5.33
CA MET A 12 -17.78 20.96 4.11
C MET A 12 -18.59 20.27 3.00
N GLU A 13 -19.61 19.42 3.30
CA GLU A 13 -20.56 18.90 2.31
C GLU A 13 -21.43 20.02 1.80
N ALA A 14 -21.96 20.81 2.71
CA ALA A 14 -22.69 22.03 2.39
C ALA A 14 -21.84 23.05 1.62
N ALA A 15 -20.51 23.09 1.86
CA ALA A 15 -19.62 23.98 1.12
C ALA A 15 -19.42 23.50 -0.33
N PHE A 16 -19.20 22.20 -0.55
CA PHE A 16 -19.10 21.62 -1.89
C PHE A 16 -20.40 21.78 -2.68
N GLN A 17 -21.52 21.45 -2.06
CA GLN A 17 -22.85 21.60 -2.62
C GLN A 17 -23.15 23.05 -2.99
N ALA A 18 -22.89 24.00 -2.06
CA ALA A 18 -23.08 25.41 -2.29
C ALA A 18 -22.19 25.99 -3.41
N GLU A 19 -20.93 25.51 -3.48
CA GLU A 19 -20.01 25.94 -4.53
C GLU A 19 -20.44 25.42 -5.91
N LEU A 20 -20.82 24.14 -6.01
CA LEU A 20 -21.34 23.56 -7.24
C LEU A 20 -22.61 24.28 -7.70
N TYR A 21 -23.55 24.55 -6.78
CA TYR A 21 -24.75 25.35 -7.08
C TYR A 21 -24.39 26.73 -7.57
N ARG A 22 -23.48 27.45 -6.89
CA ARG A 22 -23.06 28.81 -7.26
C ARG A 22 -22.50 28.88 -8.67
N VAL A 23 -21.61 27.92 -9.00
CA VAL A 23 -20.96 27.86 -10.32
C VAL A 23 -21.98 27.53 -11.42
N LEU A 24 -22.87 26.55 -11.20
CA LEU A 24 -23.97 26.25 -12.13
C LEU A 24 -24.89 27.45 -12.33
N LYS A 25 -25.24 28.15 -11.24
CA LYS A 25 -26.08 29.35 -11.30
C LYS A 25 -25.44 30.46 -12.13
N ASN A 26 -24.15 30.73 -11.95
CA ASN A 26 -23.42 31.72 -12.74
C ASN A 26 -23.45 31.37 -14.23
N VAL A 27 -23.17 30.13 -14.58
CA VAL A 27 -23.16 29.67 -15.98
C VAL A 27 -24.55 29.79 -16.61
N ILE A 28 -25.58 29.31 -15.92
CA ILE A 28 -26.97 29.38 -16.42
C ILE A 28 -27.45 30.84 -16.53
N SER A 29 -27.18 31.69 -15.52
CA SER A 29 -27.55 33.12 -15.53
C SER A 29 -26.83 33.93 -16.61
N SER A 30 -25.70 33.44 -17.12
CA SER A 30 -24.99 34.05 -18.27
C SER A 30 -25.68 33.79 -19.61
N GLY A 31 -26.80 33.07 -19.65
CA GLY A 31 -27.50 32.69 -20.87
C GLY A 31 -26.86 31.52 -21.63
N PHE A 32 -26.19 30.63 -20.92
CA PHE A 32 -25.55 29.47 -21.52
C PHE A 32 -26.54 28.56 -22.24
N SER A 33 -26.29 28.26 -23.50
CA SER A 33 -27.10 27.39 -24.33
C SER A 33 -26.26 26.46 -25.18
N VAL A 34 -26.81 25.30 -25.52
CA VAL A 34 -26.15 24.25 -26.31
C VAL A 34 -27.10 23.80 -27.43
N ASP A 35 -26.74 24.03 -28.67
CA ASP A 35 -27.45 23.56 -29.86
C ASP A 35 -28.98 23.91 -29.81
N GLY A 36 -29.33 25.14 -29.28
CA GLY A 36 -30.70 25.61 -29.15
C GLY A 36 -31.40 25.19 -27.86
N LEU A 37 -30.80 24.44 -26.98
CA LEU A 37 -31.25 24.17 -25.63
C LEU A 37 -30.74 25.26 -24.68
N THR A 38 -31.63 26.04 -24.08
CA THR A 38 -31.29 27.08 -23.08
C THR A 38 -31.77 26.64 -21.71
N PHE A 39 -30.83 26.55 -20.77
CA PHE A 39 -31.16 26.30 -19.37
C PHE A 39 -31.66 27.61 -18.74
N ASP A 40 -32.77 27.56 -18.00
CA ASP A 40 -33.44 28.75 -17.50
C ASP A 40 -33.43 28.86 -15.95
N GLY A 41 -32.93 27.86 -15.26
CA GLY A 41 -32.84 27.95 -13.81
C GLY A 41 -32.05 26.83 -13.16
N VAL A 42 -31.68 27.05 -11.91
CA VAL A 42 -31.13 26.06 -11.01
C VAL A 42 -31.72 26.30 -9.61
N GLU A 43 -32.28 25.24 -9.02
CA GLU A 43 -32.87 25.22 -7.70
C GLU A 43 -31.96 24.53 -6.71
N PHE A 44 -31.97 24.96 -5.44
CA PHE A 44 -31.16 24.44 -4.36
C PHE A 44 -32.05 23.77 -3.30
N GLU A 45 -31.72 22.55 -2.88
CA GLU A 45 -32.49 21.79 -1.87
C GLU A 45 -33.99 21.68 -2.16
N LEU A 46 -34.34 21.26 -3.39
CA LEU A 46 -35.75 21.15 -3.80
C LEU A 46 -36.47 20.03 -3.03
N PRO A 47 -37.57 20.29 -2.31
CA PRO A 47 -38.33 19.28 -1.58
C PRO A 47 -38.94 18.23 -2.51
N VAL A 48 -38.83 16.94 -2.11
CA VAL A 48 -39.47 15.78 -2.72
C VAL A 48 -40.14 14.93 -1.62
N ASP A 49 -41.09 14.06 -1.97
CA ASP A 49 -41.87 13.30 -0.98
C ASP A 49 -40.98 12.48 0.01
N SER A 50 -39.82 12.08 -0.39
CA SER A 50 -38.92 11.25 0.42
C SER A 50 -37.66 11.99 0.96
N GLY A 51 -37.58 13.32 0.79
CA GLY A 51 -36.41 14.11 1.21
C GLY A 51 -36.26 15.43 0.48
N ARG A 52 -35.01 15.74 0.10
CA ARG A 52 -34.68 16.94 -0.70
C ARG A 52 -33.62 16.55 -1.74
N ALA A 53 -33.83 16.96 -2.97
CA ALA A 53 -32.83 16.91 -4.02
C ALA A 53 -31.84 18.07 -3.84
N ASP A 54 -30.55 17.78 -3.82
CA ASP A 54 -29.52 18.79 -3.49
C ASP A 54 -29.50 19.98 -4.47
N ILE A 55 -29.41 19.69 -5.78
CA ILE A 55 -29.42 20.70 -6.84
C ILE A 55 -30.28 20.18 -8.00
N VAL A 56 -31.13 21.04 -8.54
CA VAL A 56 -31.99 20.72 -9.71
C VAL A 56 -31.80 21.77 -10.79
N VAL A 57 -31.35 21.36 -11.97
CA VAL A 57 -31.25 22.23 -13.16
C VAL A 57 -32.55 22.18 -13.94
N LEU A 58 -33.05 23.34 -14.33
CA LEU A 58 -34.29 23.49 -15.05
C LEU A 58 -34.07 23.75 -16.54
N LEU A 59 -34.94 23.14 -17.36
CA LEU A 59 -35.07 23.43 -18.78
C LEU A 59 -36.52 23.74 -19.12
N ARG A 60 -36.80 24.93 -19.62
CA ARG A 60 -38.16 25.43 -19.90
C ARG A 60 -39.05 25.37 -18.65
N GLY A 61 -38.48 25.74 -17.49
CA GLY A 61 -39.16 25.74 -16.20
C GLY A 61 -39.46 24.36 -15.61
N LYS A 62 -38.93 23.29 -16.19
CA LYS A 62 -39.13 21.90 -15.69
C LYS A 62 -37.80 21.29 -15.23
N PRO A 63 -37.83 20.43 -14.19
CA PRO A 63 -36.65 19.65 -13.78
C PRO A 63 -36.08 18.86 -14.95
N PHE A 64 -34.78 19.04 -15.20
CA PHE A 64 -34.10 18.42 -16.31
C PHE A 64 -32.91 17.55 -15.84
N ILE A 65 -32.13 18.05 -14.85
CA ILE A 65 -31.03 17.31 -14.23
C ILE A 65 -31.19 17.41 -12.72
N VAL A 66 -31.15 16.27 -12.03
CA VAL A 66 -31.07 16.22 -10.56
C VAL A 66 -29.64 15.88 -10.18
N ILE A 67 -29.01 16.63 -9.31
CA ILE A 67 -27.65 16.42 -8.85
C ILE A 67 -27.69 16.10 -7.36
N GLU A 68 -27.18 14.96 -6.99
CA GLU A 68 -27.01 14.51 -5.61
C GLU A 68 -25.54 14.57 -5.23
N THR A 69 -25.24 15.25 -4.12
CA THR A 69 -23.87 15.42 -3.63
C THR A 69 -23.62 14.55 -2.40
N LYS A 70 -22.45 14.01 -2.26
CA LYS A 70 -22.09 13.16 -1.13
C LYS A 70 -20.71 13.49 -0.60
N ARG A 71 -20.57 13.22 0.69
CA ARG A 71 -19.33 13.28 1.42
C ARG A 71 -19.16 12.10 2.37
N GLU A 72 -17.99 12.04 3.03
CA GLU A 72 -17.59 10.98 3.94
C GLU A 72 -18.64 10.62 5.01
N ARG A 73 -18.86 9.32 5.25
CA ARG A 73 -19.61 8.85 6.42
C ARG A 73 -18.81 9.10 7.70
N PRO A 74 -19.43 9.68 8.76
CA PRO A 74 -18.76 9.83 10.05
C PRO A 74 -18.37 8.46 10.63
N GLY A 75 -17.10 8.31 11.04
CA GLY A 75 -16.66 7.16 11.84
C GLY A 75 -15.81 6.07 11.15
N ARG A 76 -15.56 6.16 9.86
CA ARG A 76 -14.52 5.38 9.17
C ARG A 76 -13.46 6.31 8.56
N LEU A 77 -12.20 5.83 8.54
CA LEU A 77 -11.07 6.53 7.92
C LEU A 77 -11.47 7.15 6.58
N SER A 78 -11.25 8.45 6.45
CA SER A 78 -11.63 9.33 5.35
C SER A 78 -11.57 8.68 3.96
N ARG A 79 -12.71 8.27 3.44
CA ARG A 79 -12.92 8.03 2.02
C ARG A 79 -14.18 8.79 1.62
N ASN A 80 -14.06 9.60 0.59
CA ASN A 80 -15.22 10.20 -0.08
C ASN A 80 -16.19 9.08 -0.47
N ILE A 81 -17.50 9.27 -0.29
CA ILE A 81 -18.48 8.28 -0.75
C ILE A 81 -18.41 8.28 -2.27
N ASP A 82 -18.15 7.10 -2.84
CA ASP A 82 -18.04 6.93 -4.28
C ASP A 82 -19.38 7.31 -4.94
N PRO A 83 -19.40 8.28 -5.89
CA PRO A 83 -20.60 8.66 -6.62
C PRO A 83 -21.22 7.49 -7.41
N LEU A 84 -20.47 6.42 -7.64
CA LEU A 84 -20.96 5.23 -8.34
C LEU A 84 -21.49 4.14 -7.38
N SER A 85 -21.55 4.42 -6.07
CA SER A 85 -22.11 3.45 -5.12
C SER A 85 -23.63 3.28 -5.34
N PRO A 86 -24.15 2.05 -5.23
CA PRO A 86 -25.57 1.76 -5.48
C PRO A 86 -26.53 2.60 -4.66
N ASP A 87 -26.18 2.90 -3.41
CA ASP A 87 -27.02 3.70 -2.51
C ASP A 87 -27.16 5.14 -3.02
N VAL A 88 -26.05 5.76 -3.47
CA VAL A 88 -26.04 7.15 -3.98
C VAL A 88 -26.78 7.23 -5.31
N ILE A 89 -26.52 6.28 -6.21
CA ILE A 89 -27.18 6.20 -7.51
C ILE A 89 -28.69 6.00 -7.33
N SER A 90 -29.11 5.08 -6.46
CA SER A 90 -30.53 4.81 -6.22
C SER A 90 -31.24 6.02 -5.62
N GLN A 91 -30.59 6.78 -4.75
CA GLN A 91 -31.11 8.01 -4.16
C GLN A 91 -31.30 9.08 -5.23
N ALA A 92 -30.26 9.38 -6.01
CA ALA A 92 -30.31 10.39 -7.07
C ALA A 92 -31.33 10.05 -8.17
N ALA A 93 -31.36 8.77 -8.59
CA ALA A 93 -32.34 8.28 -9.57
C ALA A 93 -33.78 8.36 -9.02
N GLY A 94 -33.99 8.03 -7.73
CA GLY A 94 -35.28 8.17 -7.08
C GLY A 94 -35.81 9.62 -7.09
N TYR A 95 -34.95 10.58 -6.77
CA TYR A 95 -35.32 12.01 -6.82
C TYR A 95 -35.57 12.48 -8.26
N ALA A 96 -34.76 12.06 -9.22
CA ALA A 96 -34.99 12.37 -10.63
C ALA A 96 -36.32 11.81 -11.13
N LEU A 97 -36.68 10.58 -10.76
CA LEU A 97 -37.94 9.97 -11.10
C LEU A 97 -39.13 10.75 -10.48
N MET A 98 -39.04 11.10 -9.21
CA MET A 98 -40.08 11.85 -8.50
C MET A 98 -40.34 13.27 -9.10
N LEU A 99 -39.26 13.91 -9.55
CA LEU A 99 -39.31 15.24 -10.15
C LEU A 99 -39.59 15.20 -11.66
N GLY A 100 -39.62 14.02 -12.27
CA GLY A 100 -39.80 13.87 -13.71
C GLY A 100 -38.60 14.34 -14.55
N ALA A 101 -37.41 14.42 -13.93
CA ALA A 101 -36.18 14.78 -14.61
C ALA A 101 -35.60 13.55 -15.38
N PRO A 102 -35.26 13.69 -16.65
CA PRO A 102 -34.72 12.56 -17.44
C PRO A 102 -33.29 12.18 -17.09
N TYR A 103 -32.54 13.08 -16.43
CA TYR A 103 -31.14 12.91 -16.11
C TYR A 103 -30.87 13.13 -14.63
N PHE A 104 -29.87 12.42 -14.12
CA PHE A 104 -29.35 12.67 -12.79
C PHE A 104 -27.83 12.62 -12.76
N VAL A 105 -27.25 13.26 -11.76
CA VAL A 105 -25.82 13.36 -11.52
C VAL A 105 -25.53 13.00 -10.08
N THR A 106 -24.50 12.23 -9.85
CA THR A 106 -23.96 11.98 -8.52
C THR A 106 -22.58 12.60 -8.43
N ALA A 107 -22.27 13.28 -7.35
CA ALA A 107 -21.07 14.07 -7.21
C ALA A 107 -20.44 13.98 -5.83
N ASN A 108 -19.10 13.99 -5.78
CA ASN A 108 -18.30 14.32 -4.61
C ASN A 108 -17.15 15.27 -5.03
N PRO A 109 -16.30 15.77 -4.11
CA PRO A 109 -15.24 16.71 -4.46
C PRO A 109 -14.20 16.19 -5.47
N GLU A 110 -14.10 14.88 -5.67
CA GLU A 110 -13.11 14.25 -6.55
C GLU A 110 -13.73 13.75 -7.85
N PHE A 111 -15.00 13.32 -7.83
CA PHE A 111 -15.63 12.63 -8.94
C PHE A 111 -17.07 13.10 -9.17
N VAL A 112 -17.47 13.14 -10.44
CA VAL A 112 -18.85 13.40 -10.88
C VAL A 112 -19.24 12.38 -11.93
N ALA A 113 -20.46 11.86 -11.84
CA ALA A 113 -21.01 10.93 -12.83
C ALA A 113 -22.42 11.37 -13.25
N SER A 114 -22.70 11.40 -14.56
CA SER A 114 -24.02 11.71 -15.11
C SER A 114 -24.67 10.48 -15.72
N PHE A 115 -26.00 10.40 -15.55
CA PHE A 115 -26.80 9.25 -15.93
C PHE A 115 -28.12 9.67 -16.59
N THR A 116 -28.69 8.76 -17.39
CA THR A 116 -30.08 8.80 -17.84
C THR A 116 -30.93 7.81 -17.02
N LEU A 117 -32.21 8.11 -16.83
CA LEU A 117 -33.13 7.12 -16.29
C LEU A 117 -33.45 6.02 -17.32
N PRO A 118 -33.80 4.78 -16.88
CA PRO A 118 -34.36 3.76 -17.75
C PRO A 118 -35.63 4.26 -18.47
N THR A 119 -35.71 4.04 -19.75
CA THR A 119 -36.85 4.52 -20.58
C THR A 119 -37.77 3.40 -21.03
N LYS A 120 -37.33 2.15 -20.95
CA LYS A 120 -38.12 0.99 -21.36
C LYS A 120 -38.82 0.32 -20.18
N LEU A 121 -40.02 -0.15 -20.39
CA LEU A 121 -40.81 -0.87 -19.37
C LEU A 121 -40.05 -2.13 -18.95
N GLY A 122 -39.82 -2.31 -17.63
CA GLY A 122 -39.09 -3.45 -17.07
C GLY A 122 -37.57 -3.32 -17.10
N GLU A 123 -37.02 -2.27 -17.68
CA GLU A 123 -35.59 -1.98 -17.67
C GLU A 123 -35.13 -1.60 -16.27
N ARG A 124 -34.07 -2.24 -15.78
CA ARG A 124 -33.46 -1.92 -14.49
C ARG A 124 -32.38 -0.84 -14.69
N LEU A 125 -32.25 0.05 -13.73
CA LEU A 125 -31.15 1.01 -13.71
C LEU A 125 -29.83 0.26 -13.57
N ASP A 126 -28.97 0.43 -14.56
CA ASP A 126 -27.65 -0.16 -14.62
C ASP A 126 -26.59 0.93 -14.77
N ILE A 127 -25.58 0.87 -13.93
CA ILE A 127 -24.51 1.90 -13.85
C ILE A 127 -23.71 2.00 -15.16
N THR A 128 -23.58 0.92 -15.91
CA THR A 128 -22.81 0.89 -17.16
C THR A 128 -23.66 1.39 -18.32
N ARG A 129 -24.89 0.88 -18.43
CA ARG A 129 -25.80 1.17 -19.56
C ARG A 129 -26.38 2.57 -19.53
N HIS A 130 -26.67 3.09 -18.35
CA HIS A 130 -27.36 4.38 -18.18
C HIS A 130 -26.40 5.54 -17.88
N ARG A 131 -25.07 5.27 -17.72
CA ARG A 131 -24.09 6.33 -17.53
C ARG A 131 -23.83 7.07 -18.85
N ILE A 132 -23.85 8.41 -18.77
CA ILE A 132 -23.49 9.26 -19.91
C ILE A 132 -22.00 9.57 -19.89
N LYS A 133 -21.49 10.11 -18.74
CA LYS A 133 -20.08 10.47 -18.60
C LYS A 133 -19.63 10.48 -17.15
N PHE A 134 -18.34 10.30 -16.93
CA PHE A 134 -17.69 10.36 -15.64
C PHE A 134 -16.52 11.35 -15.69
N TRP A 135 -16.36 12.17 -14.67
CA TRP A 135 -15.30 13.17 -14.55
C TRP A 135 -14.52 12.97 -13.25
N SER A 136 -13.20 13.13 -13.34
CA SER A 136 -12.33 13.36 -12.19
C SER A 136 -12.11 14.85 -12.04
N LEU A 137 -12.46 15.41 -10.88
CA LEU A 137 -12.35 16.83 -10.60
C LEU A 137 -11.01 17.17 -9.96
N LYS A 138 -10.39 18.27 -10.40
CA LYS A 138 -9.33 18.94 -9.66
C LYS A 138 -9.89 20.10 -8.83
N GLU A 139 -10.88 20.79 -9.37
CA GLU A 139 -11.58 21.91 -8.76
C GLU A 139 -12.94 22.08 -9.43
N ILE A 140 -13.89 22.72 -8.75
CA ILE A 140 -15.16 23.13 -9.33
C ILE A 140 -14.92 24.47 -10.05
N SER A 141 -15.15 24.46 -11.36
CA SER A 141 -14.98 25.67 -12.19
C SER A 141 -16.17 25.89 -13.10
N GLU A 142 -16.32 27.12 -13.64
CA GLU A 142 -17.34 27.42 -14.66
C GLU A 142 -17.13 26.60 -15.92
N ASN A 143 -15.88 26.27 -16.27
CA ASN A 143 -15.58 25.42 -17.41
C ASN A 143 -16.12 24.00 -17.19
N PHE A 144 -15.96 23.46 -16.00
CA PHE A 144 -16.53 22.16 -15.64
C PHE A 144 -18.06 22.19 -15.70
N ALA A 145 -18.70 23.23 -15.14
CA ALA A 145 -20.15 23.35 -15.18
C ALA A 145 -20.71 23.47 -16.61
N LYS A 146 -20.02 24.20 -17.48
CA LYS A 146 -20.34 24.26 -18.93
C LYS A 146 -20.20 22.89 -19.58
N GLU A 147 -19.12 22.18 -19.33
CA GLU A 147 -18.88 20.85 -19.88
C GLU A 147 -19.93 19.83 -19.42
N LEU A 148 -20.33 19.87 -18.13
CA LEU A 148 -21.38 19.02 -17.60
C LEU A 148 -22.73 19.26 -18.30
N LEU A 149 -23.14 20.52 -18.39
CA LEU A 149 -24.38 20.90 -19.05
C LEU A 149 -24.36 20.58 -20.54
N GLU A 150 -23.26 20.88 -21.23
CA GLU A 150 -23.04 20.59 -22.64
C GLU A 150 -23.11 19.09 -22.93
N THR A 151 -22.45 18.28 -22.10
CA THR A 151 -22.45 16.82 -22.27
C THR A 151 -23.87 16.26 -22.17
N ILE A 152 -24.63 16.65 -21.17
CA ILE A 152 -26.01 16.15 -20.99
C ILE A 152 -26.93 16.70 -22.08
N ALA A 153 -26.78 17.96 -22.49
CA ALA A 153 -27.58 18.55 -23.55
C ALA A 153 -27.33 17.88 -24.91
N ARG A 154 -26.07 17.65 -25.26
CA ARG A 154 -25.73 16.93 -26.50
C ARG A 154 -26.22 15.49 -26.49
N TYR A 155 -26.13 14.79 -25.34
CA TYR A 155 -26.68 13.47 -25.17
C TYR A 155 -28.20 13.45 -25.34
N HIS A 156 -28.91 14.49 -24.84
CA HIS A 156 -30.34 14.64 -25.01
C HIS A 156 -30.77 14.81 -26.49
N LEU A 157 -29.96 15.54 -27.24
CA LEU A 157 -30.24 15.82 -28.66
C LEU A 157 -29.77 14.69 -29.63
N ALA A 158 -28.93 13.80 -29.16
CA ALA A 158 -28.31 12.76 -29.98
C ALA A 158 -29.29 11.65 -30.39
N THR A 159 -29.04 11.05 -31.56
CA THR A 159 -29.73 9.82 -32.01
C THR A 159 -29.29 8.63 -31.13
N GLU A 160 -30.03 7.52 -31.15
CA GLU A 160 -29.66 6.33 -30.38
C GLU A 160 -28.29 5.77 -30.81
N GLU A 161 -27.93 5.84 -32.08
CA GLU A 161 -26.62 5.43 -32.58
C GLU A 161 -25.50 6.34 -32.10
N ASP A 162 -25.75 7.66 -32.05
CA ASP A 162 -24.75 8.63 -31.59
C ASP A 162 -24.62 8.65 -30.08
N LYS A 163 -25.64 8.31 -29.32
CA LYS A 163 -25.57 8.14 -27.87
C LYS A 163 -24.54 7.09 -27.47
N ILE A 164 -24.43 6.01 -28.24
CA ILE A 164 -23.42 4.98 -28.01
C ILE A 164 -21.99 5.54 -28.21
N LYS A 165 -21.78 6.40 -29.21
CA LYS A 165 -20.49 7.05 -29.48
C LYS A 165 -20.11 8.12 -28.45
N LEU A 166 -21.11 8.72 -27.81
CA LEU A 166 -20.90 9.73 -26.75
C LEU A 166 -20.57 9.12 -25.40
N ARG A 167 -20.75 7.80 -25.24
CA ARG A 167 -20.35 7.09 -24.02
C ARG A 167 -18.83 7.05 -23.91
N THR A 168 -18.35 7.28 -22.70
CA THR A 168 -16.91 7.41 -22.48
C THR A 168 -16.17 6.10 -22.63
N PRO A 169 -14.97 6.13 -23.18
CA PRO A 169 -14.05 5.00 -23.16
C PRO A 169 -13.63 4.69 -21.72
N LEU A 170 -12.75 3.75 -21.57
CA LEU A 170 -12.18 3.19 -20.36
C LEU A 170 -11.69 4.28 -19.38
N ASP A 171 -12.51 4.55 -18.39
CA ASP A 171 -12.27 5.54 -17.34
C ASP A 171 -12.32 4.89 -15.93
N TRP A 172 -12.25 5.70 -14.90
CA TRP A 172 -12.40 5.26 -13.51
C TRP A 172 -13.67 4.42 -13.25
N ALA A 173 -14.74 4.65 -13.99
CA ALA A 173 -15.96 3.87 -13.84
C ALA A 173 -15.82 2.45 -14.40
N PHE A 174 -15.01 2.25 -15.42
CA PHE A 174 -14.63 0.92 -15.87
C PHE A 174 -13.84 0.19 -14.77
N ILE A 175 -12.84 0.83 -14.19
CA ILE A 175 -12.08 0.27 -13.06
C ILE A 175 -13.00 -0.08 -11.89
N PHE A 176 -13.93 0.85 -11.55
CA PHE A 176 -14.93 0.59 -10.52
C PHE A 176 -15.83 -0.61 -10.86
N ARG A 177 -16.25 -0.76 -12.11
CA ARG A 177 -17.06 -1.90 -12.56
C ARG A 177 -16.31 -3.23 -12.41
N LEU A 178 -15.04 -3.27 -12.83
CA LEU A 178 -14.20 -4.46 -12.66
C LEU A 178 -14.02 -4.80 -11.17
N ARG A 179 -13.73 -3.81 -10.35
CA ARG A 179 -13.58 -3.98 -8.90
C ARG A 179 -14.87 -4.46 -8.24
N SER A 180 -16.01 -3.86 -8.59
CA SER A 180 -17.32 -4.24 -8.05
C SER A 180 -17.68 -5.66 -8.44
N PHE A 181 -17.40 -6.07 -9.67
CA PHE A 181 -17.61 -7.44 -10.13
C PHE A 181 -16.79 -8.45 -9.33
N VAL A 182 -15.48 -8.20 -9.15
CA VAL A 182 -14.62 -9.10 -8.35
C VAL A 182 -15.08 -9.16 -6.90
N SER A 183 -15.42 -8.02 -6.28
CA SER A 183 -15.88 -7.97 -4.89
C SER A 183 -17.20 -8.72 -4.70
N TRP A 184 -18.14 -8.53 -5.62
CA TRP A 184 -19.42 -9.21 -5.64
C TRP A 184 -19.24 -10.72 -5.85
N LEU A 185 -18.48 -11.14 -6.87
CA LEU A 185 -18.23 -12.54 -7.18
C LEU A 185 -17.53 -13.25 -6.01
N ASN A 186 -16.53 -12.62 -5.41
CA ASN A 186 -15.82 -13.16 -4.25
C ASN A 186 -16.76 -13.34 -3.05
N GLY A 187 -17.72 -12.44 -2.85
CA GLY A 187 -18.75 -12.58 -1.80
C GLY A 187 -19.53 -13.88 -1.88
N LEU A 188 -19.79 -14.40 -3.08
CA LEU A 188 -20.53 -15.63 -3.35
C LEU A 188 -19.60 -16.86 -3.49
N VAL A 189 -18.44 -16.69 -4.10
CA VAL A 189 -17.50 -17.78 -4.40
C VAL A 189 -16.67 -18.16 -3.16
N ALA A 190 -16.23 -17.23 -2.33
CA ALA A 190 -15.37 -17.54 -1.18
C ALA A 190 -16.02 -18.50 -0.15
N PRO A 191 -17.31 -18.37 0.20
CA PRO A 191 -17.99 -19.37 1.02
C PRO A 191 -18.04 -20.77 0.36
N ALA A 192 -18.36 -20.83 -0.95
CA ALA A 192 -18.40 -22.07 -1.71
C ALA A 192 -17.03 -22.74 -1.79
N PHE A 193 -15.98 -21.96 -2.01
CA PHE A 193 -14.58 -22.41 -2.02
C PHE A 193 -14.18 -23.00 -0.66
N LYS A 194 -14.54 -22.31 0.43
CA LYS A 194 -14.27 -22.77 1.81
C LYS A 194 -14.94 -24.12 2.11
N GLU A 195 -16.21 -24.28 1.70
CA GLU A 195 -16.93 -25.54 1.88
C GLU A 195 -16.34 -26.67 1.00
N ARG A 196 -15.94 -26.36 -0.22
CA ARG A 196 -15.26 -27.32 -1.10
C ARG A 196 -13.96 -27.84 -0.50
N LEU A 197 -13.15 -26.98 0.08
CA LEU A 197 -11.89 -27.36 0.73
C LEU A 197 -12.07 -28.29 1.95
N LYS A 198 -13.27 -28.38 2.54
CA LYS A 198 -13.56 -29.31 3.63
C LYS A 198 -13.74 -30.75 3.14
N VAL A 199 -14.19 -30.93 1.90
CA VAL A 199 -14.57 -32.24 1.34
C VAL A 199 -13.65 -32.72 0.23
N ASP A 200 -12.95 -31.82 -0.44
CA ASP A 200 -12.03 -32.13 -1.54
C ASP A 200 -10.58 -32.12 -1.05
N ASN A 201 -10.12 -33.28 -0.62
CA ASN A 201 -8.76 -33.45 -0.10
C ASN A 201 -7.69 -33.26 -1.19
N GLU A 202 -7.98 -33.64 -2.44
CA GLU A 202 -7.03 -33.49 -3.55
C GLU A 202 -6.74 -32.03 -3.85
N LEU A 203 -7.79 -31.20 -3.99
CA LEU A 203 -7.67 -29.75 -4.17
C LEU A 203 -6.95 -29.11 -3.00
N LYS A 204 -7.30 -29.50 -1.76
CA LYS A 204 -6.66 -28.99 -0.55
C LYS A 204 -5.17 -29.31 -0.49
N GLU A 205 -4.78 -30.54 -0.83
CA GLU A 205 -3.37 -30.95 -0.88
C GLU A 205 -2.62 -30.20 -1.98
N LYS A 206 -3.24 -30.02 -3.15
CA LYS A 206 -2.65 -29.28 -4.27
C LYS A 206 -2.36 -27.83 -3.86
N ILE A 207 -3.30 -27.16 -3.22
CA ILE A 207 -3.15 -25.78 -2.73
C ILE A 207 -2.10 -25.71 -1.62
N ASN A 208 -2.15 -26.62 -0.66
CA ASN A 208 -1.15 -26.64 0.42
C ASN A 208 0.25 -26.83 -0.12
N ARG A 209 0.45 -27.77 -1.04
CA ARG A 209 1.75 -28.00 -1.70
C ARG A 209 2.23 -26.73 -2.41
N TYR A 210 1.35 -26.09 -3.18
CA TYR A 210 1.67 -24.83 -3.86
C TYR A 210 2.14 -23.75 -2.88
N CYS A 211 1.41 -23.56 -1.79
CA CYS A 211 1.76 -22.56 -0.77
C CYS A 211 3.04 -22.93 -0.02
N GLU A 212 3.21 -24.20 0.32
CA GLU A 212 4.43 -24.69 0.99
C GLU A 212 5.66 -24.57 0.13
N GLU A 213 5.59 -24.90 -1.16
CA GLU A 213 6.71 -24.79 -2.10
C GLU A 213 7.20 -23.35 -2.23
N ARG A 214 6.31 -22.38 -2.14
CA ARG A 214 6.60 -20.94 -2.29
C ARG A 214 6.75 -20.19 -0.98
N GLY A 215 6.51 -20.84 0.17
CA GLY A 215 6.55 -20.20 1.48
C GLY A 215 5.41 -19.19 1.69
N ILE A 216 4.32 -19.30 0.93
CA ILE A 216 3.14 -18.44 1.02
C ILE A 216 2.23 -18.98 2.13
N LYS A 217 1.73 -18.09 3.00
CA LYS A 217 0.74 -18.47 4.00
C LYS A 217 -0.64 -18.56 3.35
N PHE A 218 -1.25 -19.72 3.33
CA PHE A 218 -2.57 -19.90 2.77
C PHE A 218 -3.64 -19.13 3.56
N ASP A 219 -4.36 -18.26 2.86
CA ASP A 219 -5.61 -17.65 3.31
C ASP A 219 -6.69 -17.90 2.26
N TYR A 220 -7.74 -18.63 2.64
CA TYR A 220 -8.79 -19.05 1.69
C TYR A 220 -9.57 -17.87 1.09
N SER A 221 -9.73 -16.78 1.84
CA SER A 221 -10.49 -15.61 1.38
C SER A 221 -9.71 -14.83 0.34
N GLN A 222 -8.43 -14.64 0.61
CA GLN A 222 -7.53 -13.98 -0.33
C GLN A 222 -7.38 -14.81 -1.61
N PHE A 223 -7.18 -16.12 -1.48
CA PHE A 223 -7.02 -17.02 -2.61
C PHE A 223 -8.27 -17.07 -3.51
N ALA A 224 -9.47 -17.12 -2.90
CA ALA A 224 -10.73 -17.04 -3.64
C ALA A 224 -10.88 -15.70 -4.39
N LYS A 225 -10.47 -14.60 -3.78
CA LYS A 225 -10.47 -13.27 -4.40
C LYS A 225 -9.52 -13.20 -5.60
N GLU A 226 -8.35 -13.80 -5.52
CA GLU A 226 -7.38 -13.91 -6.62
C GLU A 226 -7.94 -14.74 -7.79
N ILE A 227 -8.61 -15.87 -7.48
CA ILE A 227 -9.34 -16.67 -8.50
C ILE A 227 -10.38 -15.83 -9.23
N CYS A 228 -11.22 -15.08 -8.48
CA CYS A 228 -12.24 -14.22 -9.07
C CYS A 228 -11.61 -13.10 -9.93
N TYR A 229 -10.47 -12.57 -9.52
CA TYR A 229 -9.75 -11.56 -10.27
C TYR A 229 -9.19 -12.11 -11.58
N ILE A 230 -8.51 -13.26 -11.55
CA ILE A 230 -8.00 -13.93 -12.75
C ILE A 230 -9.15 -14.30 -13.69
N PHE A 231 -10.25 -14.78 -13.15
CA PHE A 231 -11.44 -15.10 -13.92
C PHE A 231 -12.00 -13.88 -14.66
N MET A 232 -12.13 -12.76 -13.97
CA MET A 232 -12.52 -11.48 -14.57
C MET A 232 -11.56 -11.09 -15.70
N ASN A 233 -10.25 -11.16 -15.44
CA ASN A 233 -9.23 -10.81 -16.43
C ASN A 233 -9.34 -11.68 -17.69
N LYS A 234 -9.61 -12.97 -17.57
CA LYS A 234 -9.82 -13.87 -18.72
C LYS A 234 -11.00 -13.43 -19.57
N ILE A 235 -12.11 -13.04 -18.95
CA ILE A 235 -13.27 -12.52 -19.68
C ILE A 235 -12.93 -11.21 -20.40
N VAL A 236 -12.35 -10.24 -19.69
CA VAL A 236 -11.98 -8.94 -20.26
C VAL A 236 -10.99 -9.13 -21.42
N PHE A 237 -9.95 -9.94 -21.20
CA PHE A 237 -8.95 -10.22 -22.24
C PHE A 237 -9.57 -10.90 -23.46
N TYR A 238 -10.46 -11.88 -23.27
CA TYR A 238 -11.19 -12.51 -24.38
C TYR A 238 -12.01 -11.48 -25.16
N LYS A 239 -12.76 -10.61 -24.45
CA LYS A 239 -13.58 -9.55 -25.05
C LYS A 239 -12.74 -8.54 -25.85
N ILE A 240 -11.51 -8.31 -25.44
CA ILE A 240 -10.56 -7.48 -26.22
C ILE A 240 -10.07 -8.25 -27.44
N LEU A 241 -9.68 -9.54 -27.29
CA LEU A 241 -9.24 -10.38 -28.40
C LEU A 241 -10.28 -10.51 -29.51
N GLU A 242 -11.56 -10.73 -29.15
CA GLU A 242 -12.63 -10.88 -30.16
C GLU A 242 -12.85 -9.62 -30.99
N ARG A 243 -12.50 -8.41 -30.47
CA ARG A 243 -12.55 -7.15 -31.22
C ARG A 243 -11.45 -7.05 -32.29
N HIS A 244 -10.30 -7.68 -31.99
CA HIS A 244 -9.14 -7.62 -32.88
C HIS A 244 -8.98 -8.86 -33.80
N ASN A 245 -9.68 -9.95 -33.50
CA ASN A 245 -9.59 -11.19 -34.26
C ASN A 245 -10.97 -11.67 -34.73
N PRO A 246 -11.35 -11.43 -36.00
CA PRO A 246 -12.66 -11.84 -36.54
C PRO A 246 -12.91 -13.37 -36.58
N ASN A 247 -11.86 -14.18 -36.42
CA ASN A 247 -11.98 -15.64 -36.40
C ASN A 247 -12.37 -16.19 -35.01
N LEU A 248 -12.39 -15.35 -34.01
CA LEU A 248 -12.86 -15.74 -32.68
C LEU A 248 -14.39 -15.62 -32.60
N PRO A 249 -15.07 -16.62 -32.03
CA PRO A 249 -16.49 -16.50 -31.76
C PRO A 249 -16.76 -15.41 -30.71
N LYS A 250 -17.81 -14.65 -30.90
CA LYS A 250 -18.21 -13.63 -29.92
C LYS A 250 -18.61 -14.31 -28.62
N LEU A 251 -18.05 -13.87 -27.52
CA LEU A 251 -18.44 -14.32 -26.19
C LEU A 251 -19.74 -13.62 -25.79
N GLU A 252 -20.83 -14.34 -25.90
CA GLU A 252 -22.17 -13.90 -25.51
C GLU A 252 -22.60 -14.54 -24.18
N PRO A 253 -23.64 -14.00 -23.50
CA PRO A 253 -24.21 -14.63 -22.30
C PRO A 253 -24.53 -16.09 -22.52
N ILE A 254 -24.16 -16.94 -21.59
CA ILE A 254 -24.32 -18.39 -21.64
C ILE A 254 -25.60 -18.79 -20.89
N PRO A 255 -26.70 -19.15 -21.58
CA PRO A 255 -27.98 -19.52 -20.94
C PRO A 255 -27.94 -20.98 -20.45
N GLU A 256 -27.07 -21.27 -19.50
CA GLU A 256 -26.88 -22.59 -18.90
C GLU A 256 -26.74 -22.46 -17.39
N TYR A 257 -27.61 -23.11 -16.62
CA TYR A 257 -27.62 -23.05 -15.17
C TYR A 257 -27.08 -24.33 -14.50
N ASP A 258 -26.67 -25.34 -15.25
CA ASP A 258 -25.83 -26.41 -14.72
C ASP A 258 -24.40 -25.90 -14.53
N PRO A 259 -23.84 -25.90 -13.31
CA PRO A 259 -22.55 -25.28 -13.04
C PRO A 259 -21.40 -25.92 -13.82
N GLN A 260 -21.44 -27.22 -14.07
CA GLN A 260 -20.38 -27.91 -14.82
C GLN A 260 -20.47 -27.57 -16.30
N LYS A 261 -21.67 -27.57 -16.88
CA LYS A 261 -21.86 -27.20 -18.28
C LYS A 261 -21.59 -25.75 -18.56
N PHE A 262 -21.99 -24.84 -17.62
CA PHE A 262 -21.68 -23.41 -17.74
C PHE A 262 -20.18 -23.19 -17.81
N MET A 263 -19.42 -23.72 -16.83
CA MET A 263 -17.96 -23.60 -16.80
C MET A 263 -17.30 -24.25 -18.00
N SER A 264 -17.76 -25.41 -18.44
CA SER A 264 -17.23 -26.11 -19.62
C SER A 264 -17.44 -25.28 -20.91
N ARG A 265 -18.63 -24.66 -21.07
CA ARG A 265 -18.88 -23.76 -22.22
C ARG A 265 -18.00 -22.54 -22.19
N LEU A 266 -17.84 -21.90 -21.03
CA LEU A 266 -16.95 -20.73 -20.90
C LEU A 266 -15.49 -21.11 -21.17
N GLN A 267 -15.04 -22.24 -20.63
CA GLN A 267 -13.68 -22.74 -20.87
C GLN A 267 -13.44 -23.05 -22.37
N ALA A 268 -14.48 -23.51 -23.08
CA ALA A 268 -14.36 -23.75 -24.52
C ALA A 268 -14.06 -22.48 -25.34
N PHE A 269 -14.56 -21.31 -24.89
CA PHE A 269 -14.16 -20.02 -25.50
C PHE A 269 -12.68 -19.71 -25.23
N PHE A 270 -12.18 -19.93 -24.02
CA PHE A 270 -10.78 -19.70 -23.68
C PHE A 270 -9.85 -20.65 -24.46
N GLU A 271 -10.19 -21.92 -24.55
CA GLU A 271 -9.45 -22.89 -25.40
C GLU A 271 -9.50 -22.51 -26.87
N LYS A 272 -10.65 -22.00 -27.33
CA LYS A 272 -10.77 -21.53 -28.71
C LYS A 272 -9.90 -20.31 -29.01
N ALA A 273 -9.74 -19.41 -28.02
CA ALA A 273 -8.80 -18.29 -28.13
C ALA A 273 -7.36 -18.79 -28.32
N ILE A 274 -6.92 -19.74 -27.48
CA ILE A 274 -5.60 -20.37 -27.63
C ILE A 274 -5.44 -21.06 -28.99
N GLU A 275 -6.45 -21.81 -29.42
CA GLU A 275 -6.40 -22.54 -30.69
C GLU A 275 -6.28 -21.60 -31.90
N VAL A 276 -7.10 -20.53 -31.93
CA VAL A 276 -7.18 -19.62 -33.07
C VAL A 276 -5.97 -18.71 -33.15
N THR A 277 -5.46 -18.26 -32.00
CA THR A 277 -4.29 -17.38 -31.97
C THR A 277 -2.97 -18.15 -31.98
N GLY A 278 -2.98 -19.42 -31.57
CA GLY A 278 -1.78 -20.22 -31.32
C GLY A 278 -0.99 -19.80 -30.12
N ASP A 279 -1.60 -19.00 -29.18
CA ASP A 279 -0.94 -18.36 -28.05
C ASP A 279 -1.91 -18.04 -26.92
N PHE A 280 -1.40 -17.33 -25.91
CA PHE A 280 -2.10 -16.84 -24.70
C PHE A 280 -2.41 -17.92 -23.65
N GLU A 281 -1.73 -19.09 -23.71
CA GLU A 281 -1.83 -20.10 -22.65
C GLU A 281 -1.50 -19.52 -21.27
N ALA A 282 -0.51 -18.63 -21.18
CA ALA A 282 -0.14 -17.98 -19.94
C ALA A 282 -1.28 -17.15 -19.33
N ILE A 283 -2.25 -16.73 -20.14
CA ILE A 283 -3.42 -15.96 -19.71
C ILE A 283 -4.61 -16.85 -19.39
N PHE A 284 -4.93 -17.80 -20.29
CA PHE A 284 -6.12 -18.60 -20.17
C PHE A 284 -5.96 -19.89 -19.35
N ARG A 285 -4.71 -20.37 -19.10
CA ARG A 285 -4.41 -21.56 -18.31
C ARG A 285 -3.53 -21.16 -17.13
N THR A 286 -4.13 -21.02 -15.97
CA THR A 286 -3.52 -20.51 -14.75
C THR A 286 -3.38 -21.54 -13.64
N ASP A 287 -3.48 -22.83 -13.98
CA ASP A 287 -3.31 -23.99 -13.10
C ASP A 287 -4.16 -23.91 -11.83
N ILE A 288 -3.56 -23.56 -10.70
CA ILE A 288 -4.23 -23.53 -9.40
C ILE A 288 -5.33 -22.46 -9.31
N TYR A 289 -5.25 -21.42 -10.11
CA TYR A 289 -6.26 -20.35 -10.16
C TYR A 289 -7.39 -20.61 -11.15
N ASP A 290 -7.41 -21.77 -11.83
CA ASP A 290 -8.52 -22.15 -12.72
C ASP A 290 -9.73 -22.72 -11.97
N TYR A 291 -9.62 -22.92 -10.67
CA TYR A 291 -10.67 -23.51 -9.84
C TYR A 291 -11.68 -22.47 -9.34
N LEU A 292 -12.44 -21.83 -10.24
CA LEU A 292 -13.62 -21.07 -9.84
C LEU A 292 -14.71 -22.03 -9.37
N ILE A 293 -15.02 -22.01 -8.08
CA ILE A 293 -15.99 -22.89 -7.46
C ILE A 293 -17.31 -22.16 -7.29
N LEU A 294 -18.32 -22.57 -8.07
CA LEU A 294 -19.66 -22.02 -8.00
C LEU A 294 -20.42 -22.53 -6.77
N PRO A 295 -21.35 -21.72 -6.19
CA PRO A 295 -22.24 -22.15 -5.11
C PRO A 295 -23.06 -23.37 -5.50
N ARG A 296 -23.48 -24.15 -4.50
CA ARG A 296 -24.33 -25.34 -4.71
C ARG A 296 -25.81 -25.08 -4.48
N ASP A 297 -26.14 -24.06 -3.70
CA ASP A 297 -27.52 -23.66 -3.51
C ASP A 297 -28.07 -22.98 -4.77
N SER A 298 -29.29 -23.28 -5.12
CA SER A 298 -29.88 -22.86 -6.40
C SER A 298 -29.99 -21.34 -6.54
N GLY A 299 -30.24 -20.62 -5.45
CA GLY A 299 -30.39 -19.15 -5.48
C GLY A 299 -29.05 -18.47 -5.79
N SER A 300 -28.02 -18.72 -4.96
CA SER A 300 -26.70 -18.15 -5.18
C SER A 300 -26.06 -18.59 -6.50
N LEU A 301 -26.34 -19.81 -6.97
CA LEU A 301 -25.86 -20.29 -8.26
C LEU A 301 -26.43 -19.48 -9.43
N ILE A 302 -27.77 -19.28 -9.43
CA ILE A 302 -28.44 -18.46 -10.45
C ILE A 302 -27.87 -17.03 -10.42
N ASP A 303 -27.76 -16.42 -9.23
CA ASP A 303 -27.20 -15.09 -9.07
C ASP A 303 -25.78 -14.97 -9.65
N VAL A 304 -24.91 -15.98 -9.40
CA VAL A 304 -23.54 -15.98 -9.94
C VAL A 304 -23.54 -16.10 -11.46
N ILE A 305 -24.31 -17.03 -12.03
CA ILE A 305 -24.37 -17.24 -13.49
C ILE A 305 -24.94 -15.99 -14.19
N ASP A 306 -26.03 -15.44 -13.68
CA ASP A 306 -26.64 -14.21 -14.23
C ASP A 306 -25.70 -13.02 -14.11
N GLY A 307 -25.03 -12.88 -12.98
CA GLY A 307 -24.05 -11.79 -12.80
C GLY A 307 -22.82 -11.91 -13.70
N ILE A 308 -22.32 -13.12 -13.96
CA ILE A 308 -21.25 -13.36 -14.93
C ILE A 308 -21.74 -13.03 -16.34
N ASN A 309 -22.94 -13.48 -16.72
CA ASN A 309 -23.55 -13.19 -18.03
C ASN A 309 -23.75 -11.67 -18.22
N MET A 310 -24.24 -10.99 -17.19
CA MET A 310 -24.39 -9.53 -17.21
C MET A 310 -23.04 -8.82 -17.36
N PHE A 311 -21.99 -9.33 -16.68
CA PHE A 311 -20.66 -8.78 -16.83
C PHE A 311 -20.09 -8.98 -18.25
N ILE A 312 -20.30 -10.15 -18.86
CA ILE A 312 -19.92 -10.43 -20.25
C ILE A 312 -20.62 -9.44 -21.22
N GLU A 313 -21.92 -9.22 -21.01
CA GLU A 313 -22.71 -8.28 -21.82
C GLU A 313 -22.28 -6.82 -21.61
N ASP A 314 -21.96 -6.44 -20.36
CA ASP A 314 -21.51 -5.09 -20.05
C ASP A 314 -20.21 -4.72 -20.80
N MET A 315 -19.32 -5.70 -21.01
CA MET A 315 -18.08 -5.45 -21.76
C MET A 315 -18.31 -4.99 -23.20
N ASP A 316 -19.48 -5.26 -23.78
CA ASP A 316 -19.83 -4.78 -25.13
C ASP A 316 -20.17 -3.28 -25.18
N TYR A 317 -20.43 -2.65 -24.04
CA TYR A 317 -20.69 -1.20 -23.94
C TYR A 317 -19.42 -0.36 -23.80
N TYR A 318 -18.26 -0.97 -23.57
CA TYR A 318 -16.99 -0.27 -23.47
C TYR A 318 -16.23 -0.31 -24.81
N ARG A 319 -15.45 0.73 -25.04
CA ARG A 319 -14.51 0.78 -26.18
C ARG A 319 -13.23 0.05 -25.80
N LEU A 320 -13.29 -1.27 -25.79
CA LEU A 320 -12.17 -2.11 -25.35
C LEU A 320 -10.97 -2.04 -26.31
N GLU A 321 -11.15 -1.51 -27.50
CA GLU A 321 -10.08 -1.20 -28.46
C GLU A 321 -9.14 -0.08 -27.97
N ASP A 322 -9.60 0.78 -27.07
CA ASP A 322 -8.83 1.86 -26.46
C ASP A 322 -8.17 1.42 -25.13
N PHE A 323 -8.15 0.13 -24.83
CA PHE A 323 -7.65 -0.40 -23.57
C PHE A 323 -6.15 -0.17 -23.40
N GLU A 324 -5.77 0.67 -22.42
CA GLU A 324 -4.39 0.85 -22.02
C GLU A 324 -3.99 -0.17 -20.95
N ALA A 325 -2.86 -0.82 -21.12
CA ALA A 325 -2.39 -1.89 -20.22
C ALA A 325 -2.19 -1.46 -18.78
N ASP A 326 -2.02 -0.16 -18.51
CA ASP A 326 -1.86 0.35 -17.12
C ASP A 326 -3.15 0.19 -16.29
N ILE A 327 -4.31 0.05 -16.92
CA ILE A 327 -5.62 -0.14 -16.23
C ILE A 327 -5.66 -1.43 -15.42
N VAL A 328 -5.10 -2.53 -15.93
CA VAL A 328 -5.06 -3.81 -15.19
C VAL A 328 -4.28 -3.68 -13.88
N GLY A 329 -3.15 -2.97 -13.92
CA GLY A 329 -2.37 -2.67 -12.73
C GLY A 329 -3.15 -1.85 -11.69
N HIS A 330 -3.84 -0.81 -12.12
CA HIS A 330 -4.67 0.04 -11.24
C HIS A 330 -5.84 -0.73 -10.60
N VAL A 331 -6.51 -1.59 -11.37
CA VAL A 331 -7.58 -2.44 -10.82
C VAL A 331 -7.05 -3.35 -9.71
N TYR A 332 -5.88 -3.94 -9.93
CA TYR A 332 -5.25 -4.79 -8.93
C TYR A 332 -4.90 -4.04 -7.64
N GLU A 333 -4.34 -2.83 -7.77
CA GLU A 333 -4.06 -1.98 -6.61
C GLU A 333 -5.29 -1.68 -5.76
N GLU A 334 -6.39 -1.36 -6.41
CA GLU A 334 -7.63 -1.02 -5.73
C GLU A 334 -8.28 -2.23 -5.04
N LEU A 335 -8.02 -3.45 -5.53
CA LEU A 335 -8.62 -4.68 -5.00
C LEU A 335 -8.00 -5.18 -3.71
N ILE A 336 -6.69 -4.95 -3.49
CA ILE A 336 -6.03 -5.39 -2.26
C ILE A 336 -6.19 -4.31 -1.20
N GLU A 337 -6.79 -4.67 -0.08
CA GLU A 337 -6.92 -3.76 1.07
C GLU A 337 -5.54 -3.30 1.57
N PRO A 338 -5.37 -2.03 1.95
CA PRO A 338 -4.07 -1.48 2.37
C PRO A 338 -3.39 -2.25 3.50
N HIS A 339 -4.16 -2.86 4.41
CA HIS A 339 -3.59 -3.66 5.51
C HIS A 339 -3.13 -5.06 5.05
N GLU A 340 -3.74 -5.63 4.01
CA GLU A 340 -3.34 -6.90 3.41
C GLU A 340 -2.03 -6.72 2.64
N ARG A 341 -1.87 -5.63 1.90
CA ARG A 341 -0.61 -5.24 1.23
C ARG A 341 0.56 -5.21 2.21
N HIS A 342 0.33 -4.68 3.40
CA HIS A 342 1.36 -4.63 4.45
C HIS A 342 1.80 -6.02 4.92
N GLN A 343 0.88 -6.97 5.02
CA GLN A 343 1.21 -8.34 5.46
C GLN A 343 1.99 -9.12 4.41
N LEU A 344 1.78 -8.80 3.13
CA LEU A 344 2.42 -9.47 1.99
C LEU A 344 3.70 -8.75 1.53
N GLY A 345 4.00 -7.54 2.07
CA GLY A 345 5.14 -6.73 1.63
C GLY A 345 5.01 -6.25 0.18
N GLN A 346 3.82 -6.33 -0.40
CA GLN A 346 3.53 -5.95 -1.79
C GLN A 346 3.17 -4.47 -1.86
N PHE A 347 4.00 -3.69 -2.54
CA PHE A 347 3.79 -2.27 -2.76
C PHE A 347 3.81 -1.98 -4.25
N TYR A 348 2.75 -1.35 -4.73
CA TYR A 348 2.72 -0.86 -6.10
C TYR A 348 3.70 0.30 -6.29
N THR A 349 4.43 0.25 -7.38
CA THR A 349 5.38 1.30 -7.73
C THR A 349 4.67 2.43 -8.47
N PRO A 350 4.69 3.68 -7.97
CA PRO A 350 4.13 4.81 -8.72
C PRO A 350 4.73 4.90 -10.12
N PRO A 351 3.89 5.11 -11.15
CA PRO A 351 4.34 5.10 -12.55
C PRO A 351 5.49 6.05 -12.84
N ALA A 352 5.52 7.23 -12.22
CA ALA A 352 6.57 8.21 -12.38
C ALA A 352 7.94 7.73 -11.83
N ILE A 353 7.94 6.97 -10.72
CA ILE A 353 9.18 6.37 -10.18
C ILE A 353 9.67 5.24 -11.08
N ALA A 354 8.77 4.37 -11.53
CA ALA A 354 9.13 3.33 -12.48
C ALA A 354 9.68 3.92 -13.78
N GLU A 355 9.09 5.02 -14.26
CA GLU A 355 9.56 5.75 -15.43
C GLU A 355 10.95 6.37 -15.22
N LEU A 356 11.19 7.01 -14.09
CA LEU A 356 12.51 7.56 -13.73
C LEU A 356 13.58 6.48 -13.78
N ILE A 357 13.34 5.37 -13.07
CA ILE A 357 14.31 4.28 -12.96
C ILE A 357 14.55 3.62 -14.32
N THR A 358 13.50 3.32 -15.09
CA THR A 358 13.64 2.67 -16.40
C THR A 358 14.31 3.56 -17.41
N LYS A 359 13.97 4.85 -17.46
CA LYS A 359 14.66 5.81 -18.37
C LYS A 359 16.13 5.98 -18.05
N TRP A 360 16.50 5.92 -16.75
CA TRP A 360 17.90 6.00 -16.37
C TRP A 360 18.67 4.73 -16.70
N CYS A 361 18.07 3.55 -16.45
CA CYS A 361 18.73 2.27 -16.64
C CYS A 361 18.84 1.88 -18.11
N ILE A 362 17.76 2.03 -18.90
CA ILE A 362 17.68 1.58 -20.30
C ILE A 362 18.22 2.64 -21.23
N ARG A 363 19.32 2.34 -21.93
CA ARG A 363 20.02 3.27 -22.82
C ARG A 363 20.08 2.83 -24.28
N SER A 364 20.06 1.53 -24.51
CA SER A 364 20.09 0.95 -25.85
C SER A 364 18.75 0.35 -26.22
N PRO A 365 18.35 0.40 -27.50
CA PRO A 365 17.17 -0.32 -28.00
C PRO A 365 17.30 -1.84 -27.85
N ASP A 366 18.50 -2.36 -27.65
CA ASP A 366 18.80 -3.80 -27.53
C ASP A 366 19.02 -4.26 -26.09
N ASP A 367 18.85 -3.36 -25.10
CA ASP A 367 19.01 -3.72 -23.68
C ASP A 367 18.03 -4.84 -23.29
N ILE A 368 18.55 -5.85 -22.61
CA ILE A 368 17.78 -6.94 -21.99
C ILE A 368 17.49 -6.53 -20.55
N VAL A 369 16.23 -6.59 -20.15
CA VAL A 369 15.73 -6.09 -18.86
C VAL A 369 15.19 -7.23 -18.02
N LEU A 370 15.61 -7.30 -16.76
CA LEU A 370 15.08 -8.22 -15.73
C LEU A 370 14.40 -7.42 -14.61
N ASP A 371 13.18 -7.84 -14.25
CA ASP A 371 12.55 -7.45 -13.00
C ASP A 371 12.42 -8.70 -12.10
N PRO A 372 13.22 -8.81 -11.01
CA PRO A 372 13.26 -9.98 -10.15
C PRO A 372 12.16 -10.03 -9.07
N ALA A 373 11.29 -9.03 -8.99
CA ALA A 373 10.15 -8.94 -8.08
C ALA A 373 9.00 -8.20 -8.78
N VAL A 374 8.54 -8.77 -9.88
CA VAL A 374 7.82 -8.05 -10.92
C VAL A 374 6.44 -7.53 -10.49
N GLY A 375 5.78 -8.17 -9.54
CA GLY A 375 4.42 -7.79 -9.14
C GLY A 375 3.45 -7.74 -10.33
N SER A 376 2.75 -6.62 -10.50
CA SER A 376 1.85 -6.39 -11.64
C SER A 376 2.55 -6.00 -12.95
N GLY A 377 3.89 -5.91 -12.97
CA GLY A 377 4.66 -5.62 -14.17
C GLY A 377 4.89 -4.13 -14.47
N THR A 378 4.69 -3.23 -13.53
CA THR A 378 4.79 -1.77 -13.75
C THR A 378 6.14 -1.36 -14.36
N PHE A 379 7.26 -1.90 -13.86
CA PHE A 379 8.58 -1.62 -14.43
C PHE A 379 8.72 -2.14 -15.84
N LEU A 380 8.25 -3.36 -16.13
CA LEU A 380 8.35 -3.93 -17.48
C LEU A 380 7.47 -3.21 -18.49
N VAL A 381 6.32 -2.70 -18.06
CA VAL A 381 5.46 -1.82 -18.87
C VAL A 381 6.18 -0.53 -19.23
N LYS A 382 6.86 0.12 -18.28
CA LYS A 382 7.68 1.32 -18.56
C LYS A 382 8.92 0.99 -19.38
N ALA A 383 9.55 -0.16 -19.13
CA ALA A 383 10.66 -0.66 -19.94
C ALA A 383 10.24 -0.91 -21.39
N TYR A 384 9.08 -1.53 -21.61
CA TYR A 384 8.51 -1.71 -22.94
C TYR A 384 8.37 -0.37 -23.68
N SER A 385 7.74 0.61 -23.04
CA SER A 385 7.55 1.95 -23.61
C SER A 385 8.89 2.64 -23.92
N ARG A 386 9.88 2.49 -23.04
CA ARG A 386 11.22 3.06 -23.24
C ARG A 386 11.96 2.40 -24.41
N LEU A 387 11.98 1.06 -24.48
CA LEU A 387 12.59 0.31 -25.58
C LEU A 387 11.91 0.62 -26.92
N LYS A 388 10.56 0.69 -26.94
CA LYS A 388 9.81 1.09 -28.14
C LYS A 388 10.25 2.47 -28.65
N ASN A 389 10.35 3.44 -27.73
CA ASN A 389 10.80 4.79 -28.10
C ASN A 389 12.22 4.78 -28.66
N LEU A 390 13.15 4.04 -28.06
CA LEU A 390 14.53 3.94 -28.55
C LEU A 390 14.61 3.29 -29.92
N LYS A 391 13.87 2.18 -30.15
CA LYS A 391 13.81 1.51 -31.47
C LYS A 391 13.21 2.41 -32.54
N LEU A 392 12.20 3.19 -32.22
CA LEU A 392 11.60 4.16 -33.15
C LEU A 392 12.51 5.35 -33.44
N LEU A 393 13.30 5.81 -32.45
CA LEU A 393 14.32 6.85 -32.68
C LEU A 393 15.44 6.37 -33.62
N GLU A 394 15.84 5.10 -33.50
CA GLU A 394 16.83 4.50 -34.37
C GLU A 394 16.28 4.29 -35.82
N ASN A 395 15.05 3.79 -35.92
CA ASN A 395 14.39 3.58 -37.22
C ASN A 395 12.88 3.88 -37.16
N PRO A 396 12.46 5.11 -37.48
CA PRO A 396 11.05 5.53 -37.43
C PRO A 396 10.09 4.78 -38.35
N LYS A 397 10.62 4.03 -39.37
CA LYS A 397 9.80 3.25 -40.28
C LYS A 397 9.65 1.78 -39.91
N ARG A 398 10.19 1.38 -38.77
CA ARG A 398 10.12 0.01 -38.27
C ARG A 398 8.68 -0.35 -37.92
N SER A 399 8.25 -1.55 -38.33
CA SER A 399 6.89 -2.04 -38.06
C SER A 399 6.69 -2.24 -36.56
N ASP A 400 5.56 -1.76 -36.00
CA ASP A 400 5.15 -1.97 -34.63
C ASP A 400 5.16 -3.45 -34.20
N ARG A 401 4.75 -4.32 -35.12
CA ARG A 401 4.76 -5.78 -34.95
C ARG A 401 6.16 -6.33 -34.65
N VAL A 402 7.14 -5.94 -35.46
CA VAL A 402 8.53 -6.39 -35.26
C VAL A 402 9.09 -5.84 -33.95
N ILE A 403 8.81 -4.57 -33.66
CA ILE A 403 9.22 -3.93 -32.41
C ILE A 403 8.63 -4.64 -31.21
N HIS A 404 7.32 -4.96 -31.23
CA HIS A 404 6.64 -5.66 -30.14
C HIS A 404 7.30 -7.01 -29.85
N LYS A 405 7.47 -7.84 -30.87
CA LYS A 405 8.07 -9.18 -30.75
C LYS A 405 9.48 -9.14 -30.14
N GLU A 406 10.30 -8.20 -30.60
CA GLU A 406 11.64 -8.03 -30.07
C GLU A 406 11.65 -7.61 -28.61
N ILE A 407 10.82 -6.59 -28.25
CA ILE A 407 10.76 -6.10 -26.90
C ILE A 407 10.29 -7.20 -25.93
N ILE A 408 9.26 -7.98 -26.32
CA ILE A 408 8.80 -9.08 -25.46
C ILE A 408 9.94 -10.10 -25.21
N GLY A 409 10.78 -10.40 -26.23
CA GLY A 409 11.96 -11.25 -26.08
C GLY A 409 13.06 -10.65 -25.20
N GLN A 410 13.09 -9.32 -25.03
CA GLN A 410 14.08 -8.62 -24.19
C GLN A 410 13.67 -8.47 -22.72
N LEU A 411 12.39 -8.72 -22.38
CA LEU A 411 11.85 -8.53 -21.04
C LEU A 411 11.77 -9.85 -20.26
N TYR A 412 12.35 -9.89 -19.07
CA TYR A 412 12.34 -11.03 -18.16
C TYR A 412 11.74 -10.65 -16.81
N ALA A 413 10.93 -11.52 -16.26
CA ALA A 413 10.23 -11.31 -15.01
C ALA A 413 10.35 -12.52 -14.08
N VAL A 414 10.56 -12.28 -12.79
CA VAL A 414 10.47 -13.30 -11.75
C VAL A 414 9.54 -12.79 -10.65
N ASP A 415 8.66 -13.65 -10.18
CA ASP A 415 7.90 -13.45 -8.94
C ASP A 415 7.77 -14.78 -8.21
N ILE A 416 7.72 -14.75 -6.89
CA ILE A 416 7.55 -15.96 -6.09
C ILE A 416 6.13 -16.52 -6.23
N ASP A 417 5.17 -15.67 -6.52
CA ASP A 417 3.75 -16.00 -6.66
C ASP A 417 3.33 -15.99 -8.14
N SER A 418 2.57 -17.01 -8.55
CA SER A 418 2.06 -17.08 -9.92
C SER A 418 0.95 -16.07 -10.20
N PHE A 419 0.29 -15.52 -9.19
CA PHE A 419 -0.73 -14.51 -9.40
C PHE A 419 -0.16 -13.18 -9.94
N PRO A 420 0.85 -12.54 -9.32
CA PRO A 420 1.52 -11.38 -9.92
C PRO A 420 2.17 -11.69 -11.28
N ALA A 421 2.75 -12.88 -11.42
CA ALA A 421 3.32 -13.33 -12.70
C ALA A 421 2.27 -13.33 -13.82
N HIS A 422 1.06 -13.81 -13.53
CA HIS A 422 -0.07 -13.77 -14.46
C HIS A 422 -0.50 -12.34 -14.82
N LEU A 423 -0.55 -11.43 -13.84
CA LEU A 423 -0.86 -10.02 -14.09
C LEU A 423 0.16 -9.38 -15.04
N THR A 424 1.43 -9.66 -14.82
CA THR A 424 2.50 -9.20 -15.71
C THR A 424 2.33 -9.74 -17.12
N ALA A 425 2.00 -11.02 -17.28
CA ALA A 425 1.74 -11.62 -18.59
C ALA A 425 0.60 -10.89 -19.33
N ILE A 426 -0.51 -10.62 -18.66
CA ILE A 426 -1.63 -9.85 -19.23
C ILE A 426 -1.18 -8.44 -19.61
N ASN A 427 -0.49 -7.72 -18.71
CA ASN A 427 -0.06 -6.34 -18.97
C ASN A 427 0.89 -6.23 -20.18
N LEU A 428 1.74 -7.21 -20.37
CA LEU A 428 2.61 -7.26 -21.54
C LEU A 428 1.86 -7.65 -22.83
N ALA A 429 0.94 -8.62 -22.74
CA ALA A 429 0.08 -9.01 -23.86
C ALA A 429 -0.80 -7.88 -24.37
N MET A 430 -1.31 -7.06 -23.46
CA MET A 430 -2.15 -5.90 -23.78
C MET A 430 -1.41 -4.77 -24.51
N ARG A 431 -0.09 -4.82 -24.63
CA ARG A 431 0.69 -3.82 -25.40
C ARG A 431 0.49 -3.93 -26.91
N ASP A 432 0.27 -5.11 -27.43
CA ASP A 432 -0.28 -5.34 -28.77
C ASP A 432 -1.01 -6.69 -28.82
N VAL A 433 -2.30 -6.65 -28.62
CA VAL A 433 -3.17 -7.84 -28.56
C VAL A 433 -3.24 -8.61 -29.89
N ARG A 434 -2.87 -7.97 -30.98
CA ARG A 434 -2.86 -8.59 -32.32
C ARG A 434 -1.68 -9.52 -32.53
N GLU A 435 -0.69 -9.45 -31.65
CA GLU A 435 0.55 -10.21 -31.81
C GLU A 435 0.68 -11.30 -30.74
N PRO A 436 1.07 -12.52 -31.16
CA PRO A 436 1.36 -13.60 -30.25
C PRO A 436 2.44 -13.26 -29.22
N ILE A 437 2.25 -13.72 -27.99
CA ILE A 437 3.17 -13.53 -26.86
C ILE A 437 3.87 -14.82 -26.44
N SER A 438 3.94 -15.81 -27.34
CA SER A 438 4.52 -17.13 -27.10
C SER A 438 5.94 -17.10 -26.49
N GLU A 439 6.59 -15.96 -26.51
CA GLU A 439 7.93 -15.73 -25.99
C GLU A 439 7.97 -14.93 -24.68
N ILE A 440 6.84 -14.71 -23.98
CA ILE A 440 6.84 -14.05 -22.67
C ILE A 440 7.73 -14.81 -21.67
N ASN A 441 8.70 -14.09 -21.08
CA ASN A 441 9.68 -14.64 -20.14
C ASN A 441 9.32 -14.31 -18.70
N VAL A 442 8.18 -14.83 -18.23
CA VAL A 442 7.68 -14.66 -16.85
C VAL A 442 7.79 -15.98 -16.09
N ILE A 443 8.48 -15.95 -14.96
CA ILE A 443 8.83 -17.11 -14.14
C ILE A 443 8.19 -16.95 -12.76
N ALA A 444 7.44 -17.94 -12.30
CA ALA A 444 6.89 -18.00 -10.95
C ALA A 444 7.78 -18.90 -10.06
N GLU A 445 8.84 -18.31 -9.47
CA GLU A 445 9.78 -19.00 -8.58
C GLU A 445 10.44 -17.99 -7.61
N ASP A 446 10.98 -18.49 -6.52
CA ASP A 446 11.80 -17.71 -5.59
C ASP A 446 13.08 -17.23 -6.30
N PHE A 447 13.27 -15.91 -6.43
CA PHE A 447 14.40 -15.32 -7.14
C PHE A 447 15.76 -15.84 -6.67
N PHE A 448 15.90 -16.15 -5.39
CA PHE A 448 17.16 -16.67 -4.83
C PHE A 448 17.51 -18.10 -5.26
N LYS A 449 16.55 -18.82 -5.86
CA LYS A 449 16.79 -20.14 -6.49
C LYS A 449 17.06 -20.04 -7.98
N VAL A 450 16.82 -18.88 -8.58
CA VAL A 450 17.06 -18.63 -10.00
C VAL A 450 18.50 -18.21 -10.20
N SER A 451 19.15 -18.74 -11.23
CA SER A 451 20.50 -18.35 -11.64
C SER A 451 20.53 -17.98 -13.12
N PRO A 452 21.41 -17.06 -13.53
CA PRO A 452 21.54 -16.73 -14.94
C PRO A 452 22.01 -17.96 -15.74
N GLU A 453 21.55 -18.07 -16.99
CA GLU A 453 21.92 -19.15 -17.94
C GLU A 453 21.49 -20.55 -17.48
N GLN A 454 20.58 -20.64 -16.49
CA GLN A 454 19.97 -21.87 -16.02
C GLN A 454 18.56 -22.01 -16.61
N LEU A 455 18.20 -23.23 -17.06
CA LEU A 455 16.83 -23.54 -17.51
C LEU A 455 15.88 -23.67 -16.30
N ILE A 456 14.75 -22.98 -16.39
CA ILE A 456 13.72 -22.94 -15.35
C ILE A 456 12.38 -23.30 -16.00
N LEU A 457 11.62 -24.19 -15.37
CA LEU A 457 10.28 -24.55 -15.80
C LEU A 457 9.28 -23.43 -15.45
N THR A 458 8.49 -23.01 -16.44
CA THR A 458 7.40 -22.04 -16.19
C THR A 458 6.27 -22.65 -15.36
N GLY A 459 5.48 -21.80 -14.70
CA GLY A 459 4.30 -22.23 -13.98
C GLY A 459 3.12 -22.67 -14.88
N TYR A 460 3.18 -22.42 -16.19
CA TYR A 460 2.12 -22.77 -17.14
C TYR A 460 2.59 -23.76 -18.19
N LYS A 461 1.62 -24.46 -18.81
CA LYS A 461 1.87 -25.44 -19.85
C LYS A 461 1.54 -24.84 -21.21
N ILE A 462 2.39 -25.12 -22.19
CA ILE A 462 2.14 -24.84 -23.59
C ILE A 462 1.69 -26.11 -24.33
N LYS A 463 0.87 -25.96 -25.36
CA LYS A 463 0.41 -27.05 -26.21
C LYS A 463 1.38 -27.27 -27.37
N THR A 464 1.94 -28.44 -27.46
CA THR A 464 2.81 -28.84 -28.58
C THR A 464 2.17 -29.98 -29.38
N PRO A 465 2.63 -30.27 -30.62
CA PRO A 465 2.16 -31.42 -31.37
C PRO A 465 2.33 -32.77 -30.66
N ARG A 466 3.20 -32.84 -29.64
CA ARG A 466 3.48 -34.03 -28.82
C ARG A 466 2.71 -34.07 -27.50
N GLY A 467 1.85 -33.07 -27.24
CA GLY A 467 1.09 -32.94 -25.99
C GLY A 467 1.43 -31.67 -25.24
N GLU A 468 0.90 -31.55 -24.03
CA GLU A 468 1.16 -30.41 -23.14
C GLU A 468 2.51 -30.58 -22.45
N VAL A 469 3.37 -29.56 -22.54
CA VAL A 469 4.67 -29.50 -21.84
C VAL A 469 4.79 -28.21 -21.10
N ARG A 470 5.52 -28.21 -19.98
CA ARG A 470 5.91 -26.95 -19.33
C ARG A 470 7.00 -26.31 -20.18
N ARG A 471 6.86 -25.01 -20.40
CA ARG A 471 7.90 -24.22 -21.10
C ARG A 471 9.11 -24.07 -20.20
N GLU A 472 10.29 -24.16 -20.78
CA GLU A 472 11.56 -23.84 -20.15
C GLU A 472 12.00 -22.43 -20.55
N ILE A 473 12.39 -21.62 -19.59
CA ILE A 473 12.93 -20.28 -19.79
C ILE A 473 14.35 -20.26 -19.22
N MET A 474 15.26 -19.63 -19.92
CA MET A 474 16.60 -19.33 -19.46
C MET A 474 16.77 -17.81 -19.44
N ILE A 475 17.10 -17.25 -18.26
CA ILE A 475 17.45 -15.83 -18.13
C ILE A 475 18.91 -15.66 -18.53
N PRO A 476 19.24 -14.93 -19.60
CA PRO A 476 20.62 -14.65 -19.97
C PRO A 476 21.25 -13.64 -19.00
N LYS A 477 22.52 -13.32 -19.20
CA LYS A 477 23.08 -12.09 -18.63
C LYS A 477 22.36 -10.90 -19.23
N VAL A 478 21.88 -9.99 -18.37
CA VAL A 478 21.06 -8.84 -18.74
C VAL A 478 21.83 -7.53 -18.69
N ASP A 479 21.36 -6.54 -19.43
CA ASP A 479 21.94 -5.19 -19.42
C ASP A 479 21.36 -4.35 -18.28
N VAL A 480 20.11 -4.65 -17.88
CA VAL A 480 19.35 -3.86 -16.92
C VAL A 480 18.62 -4.74 -15.92
N VAL A 481 18.72 -4.38 -14.64
CA VAL A 481 17.84 -4.89 -13.58
C VAL A 481 17.08 -3.73 -12.96
N VAL A 482 15.75 -3.83 -12.93
CA VAL A 482 14.86 -2.84 -12.30
C VAL A 482 13.91 -3.56 -11.36
N ALA A 483 13.65 -3.02 -10.17
CA ALA A 483 12.71 -3.64 -9.24
C ALA A 483 12.19 -2.70 -8.15
N ASN A 484 11.05 -3.09 -7.59
CA ASN A 484 10.59 -2.71 -6.26
C ASN A 484 10.55 -3.99 -5.41
N PRO A 485 11.67 -4.44 -4.83
CA PRO A 485 11.70 -5.67 -4.05
C PRO A 485 10.89 -5.54 -2.75
N PRO A 486 10.41 -6.63 -2.15
CA PRO A 486 9.64 -6.57 -0.91
C PRO A 486 10.46 -5.96 0.24
N TYR A 487 9.79 -5.21 1.15
CA TYR A 487 10.42 -4.57 2.32
C TYR A 487 10.32 -5.41 3.59
N THR A 488 10.18 -6.72 3.44
CA THR A 488 10.02 -7.66 4.53
C THR A 488 11.29 -7.74 5.38
N ARG A 489 11.13 -7.66 6.70
CA ARG A 489 12.24 -7.81 7.64
C ARG A 489 12.65 -9.27 7.76
N TRP A 490 13.91 -9.53 8.09
CA TRP A 490 14.44 -10.88 8.19
C TRP A 490 13.57 -11.85 9.01
N VAL A 491 13.05 -11.42 10.15
CA VAL A 491 12.20 -12.24 11.02
C VAL A 491 10.87 -12.67 10.40
N GLU A 492 10.42 -11.95 9.39
CA GLU A 492 9.14 -12.15 8.70
C GLU A 492 9.29 -12.99 7.42
N ILE A 493 10.53 -13.15 6.92
CA ILE A 493 10.82 -13.95 5.72
C ILE A 493 10.54 -15.44 6.01
N PRO A 494 9.91 -16.18 5.10
CA PRO A 494 9.73 -17.62 5.21
C PRO A 494 11.07 -18.37 5.32
N ASP A 495 11.10 -19.45 6.11
CA ASP A 495 12.36 -20.18 6.37
C ASP A 495 12.96 -20.80 5.10
N LYS A 496 12.14 -21.21 4.13
CA LYS A 496 12.61 -21.71 2.83
C LYS A 496 13.36 -20.64 2.04
N THR A 497 12.81 -19.42 1.97
CA THR A 497 13.47 -18.27 1.33
C THR A 497 14.73 -17.86 2.08
N LYS A 498 14.73 -17.87 3.43
CA LYS A 498 15.95 -17.65 4.21
C LYS A 498 17.05 -18.62 3.86
N LYS A 499 16.69 -19.91 3.69
CA LYS A 499 17.62 -20.94 3.29
C LYS A 499 18.18 -20.69 1.88
N ALA A 500 17.32 -20.35 0.92
CA ALA A 500 17.73 -20.00 -0.44
C ALA A 500 18.67 -18.78 -0.47
N ILE A 501 18.37 -17.72 0.30
CA ILE A 501 19.27 -16.57 0.47
C ILE A 501 20.64 -16.99 1.02
N GLN A 502 20.65 -17.81 2.07
CA GLN A 502 21.89 -18.28 2.69
C GLN A 502 22.71 -19.14 1.72
N GLU A 503 22.07 -20.02 0.95
CA GLU A 503 22.74 -20.85 -0.07
C GLU A 503 23.29 -19.98 -1.22
N ALA A 504 22.51 -19.01 -1.70
CA ALA A 504 22.88 -18.16 -2.82
C ALA A 504 23.98 -17.14 -2.48
N LEU A 505 24.03 -16.62 -1.24
CA LEU A 505 24.80 -15.43 -0.88
C LEU A 505 25.76 -15.64 0.31
N ALA A 506 25.97 -16.88 0.79
CA ALA A 506 26.72 -17.18 2.01
C ALA A 506 28.06 -16.44 2.13
N ASP A 507 28.85 -16.42 1.07
CA ASP A 507 30.21 -15.86 1.09
C ASP A 507 30.17 -14.34 1.16
N VAL A 508 29.30 -13.70 0.39
CA VAL A 508 29.13 -12.26 0.37
C VAL A 508 28.59 -11.74 1.72
N LEU A 509 27.58 -12.43 2.28
CA LEU A 509 27.01 -12.09 3.57
C LEU A 509 28.03 -12.21 4.70
N ARG A 510 28.89 -13.22 4.69
CA ARG A 510 29.99 -13.37 5.66
C ARG A 510 31.06 -12.29 5.48
N LYS A 511 31.52 -12.07 4.25
CA LYS A 511 32.55 -11.08 3.94
C LYS A 511 32.18 -9.68 4.44
N TYR A 512 30.92 -9.28 4.25
CA TYR A 512 30.46 -7.93 4.61
C TYR A 512 29.69 -7.87 5.94
N ASN A 513 29.74 -8.93 6.77
CA ASN A 513 29.08 -8.96 8.09
C ASN A 513 27.54 -8.72 8.04
N LEU A 514 26.91 -9.08 6.93
CA LEU A 514 25.48 -8.88 6.65
C LEU A 514 24.61 -10.11 6.95
N THR A 515 25.22 -11.18 7.50
CA THR A 515 24.45 -12.33 8.00
C THR A 515 23.53 -11.88 9.13
N ALA A 516 22.24 -12.19 9.01
CA ALA A 516 21.25 -11.79 10.01
C ALA A 516 21.54 -12.39 11.40
N ARG A 517 21.53 -11.55 12.42
CA ARG A 517 21.75 -11.89 13.82
C ARG A 517 20.70 -11.17 14.67
N VAL A 518 19.50 -11.74 14.68
CA VAL A 518 18.31 -11.17 15.34
C VAL A 518 18.54 -10.83 16.82
N GLN A 519 19.30 -11.70 17.52
CA GLN A 519 19.62 -11.47 18.94
C GLN A 519 20.51 -10.22 19.17
N GLN A 520 21.24 -9.79 18.13
CA GLN A 520 22.11 -8.62 18.17
C GLN A 520 21.45 -7.39 17.49
N GLY A 521 20.20 -7.51 17.03
CA GLY A 521 19.49 -6.45 16.32
C GLY A 521 19.99 -6.21 14.90
N ILE A 522 20.69 -7.17 14.29
CA ILE A 522 21.15 -7.12 12.90
C ILE A 522 20.16 -7.90 12.05
N GLU A 523 19.26 -7.18 11.41
CA GLU A 523 18.18 -7.74 10.59
C GLU A 523 18.13 -7.02 9.23
N PRO A 524 19.06 -7.33 8.30
CA PRO A 524 19.02 -6.73 6.97
C PRO A 524 17.70 -7.03 6.29
N GLY A 525 17.08 -6.01 5.68
CA GLY A 525 15.87 -6.19 4.88
C GLY A 525 16.14 -7.06 3.65
N ILE A 526 15.12 -7.76 3.18
CA ILE A 526 15.26 -8.68 2.04
C ILE A 526 15.76 -7.96 0.76
N TYR A 527 15.43 -6.69 0.58
CA TYR A 527 15.84 -5.88 -0.57
C TYR A 527 17.36 -5.79 -0.74
N ILE A 528 18.15 -5.84 0.35
CA ILE A 528 19.62 -5.89 0.27
C ILE A 528 20.08 -7.18 -0.43
N HIS A 529 19.45 -8.30 -0.09
CA HIS A 529 19.73 -9.59 -0.69
C HIS A 529 19.36 -9.62 -2.18
N PHE A 530 18.27 -8.93 -2.57
CA PHE A 530 17.91 -8.75 -3.98
C PHE A 530 19.00 -8.04 -4.78
N ILE A 531 19.56 -6.93 -4.25
CA ILE A 531 20.67 -6.21 -4.91
C ILE A 531 21.89 -7.12 -5.06
N MET A 532 22.26 -7.85 -4.01
CA MET A 532 23.42 -8.77 -4.04
C MET A 532 23.23 -9.93 -5.01
N HIS A 533 22.01 -10.47 -5.10
CA HIS A 533 21.74 -11.58 -6.01
C HIS A 533 21.63 -11.12 -7.47
N ALA A 534 21.06 -9.93 -7.71
CA ALA A 534 20.93 -9.32 -9.02
C ALA A 534 22.28 -9.06 -9.71
N ASP A 535 23.35 -8.86 -8.95
CA ASP A 535 24.71 -8.74 -9.46
C ASP A 535 25.10 -9.93 -10.36
N LYS A 536 24.64 -11.14 -10.01
CA LYS A 536 24.93 -12.35 -10.80
C LYS A 536 24.34 -12.31 -12.21
N PHE A 537 23.26 -11.59 -12.41
CA PHE A 537 22.55 -11.51 -13.69
C PHE A 537 23.07 -10.41 -14.61
N LEU A 538 23.68 -9.37 -14.07
CA LEU A 538 24.16 -8.24 -14.85
C LEU A 538 25.44 -8.54 -15.64
N LYS A 539 25.48 -8.04 -16.86
CA LYS A 539 26.73 -7.90 -17.64
C LYS A 539 27.63 -6.82 -17.02
N PRO A 540 28.96 -6.86 -17.24
CA PRO A 540 29.81 -5.70 -16.96
C PRO A 540 29.31 -4.45 -17.69
N GLY A 541 29.23 -3.31 -17.02
CA GLY A 541 28.61 -2.08 -17.53
C GLY A 541 27.07 -2.05 -17.43
N GLY A 542 26.44 -3.18 -17.06
CA GLY A 542 25.00 -3.26 -16.85
C GLY A 542 24.53 -2.46 -15.64
N ARG A 543 23.25 -2.06 -15.62
CA ARG A 543 22.68 -1.13 -14.66
C ARG A 543 21.62 -1.75 -13.80
N LEU A 544 21.63 -1.34 -12.54
CA LEU A 544 20.61 -1.68 -11.57
C LEU A 544 19.93 -0.40 -11.06
N GLY A 545 18.61 -0.37 -11.12
CA GLY A 545 17.81 0.67 -10.49
C GLY A 545 16.70 0.06 -9.64
N MET A 546 16.72 0.33 -8.35
CA MET A 546 15.71 -0.20 -7.42
C MET A 546 15.18 0.89 -6.51
N ILE A 547 13.88 0.82 -6.19
CA ILE A 547 13.32 1.54 -5.06
C ILE A 547 13.30 0.60 -3.86
N ILE A 548 13.92 1.03 -2.76
CA ILE A 548 14.12 0.22 -1.56
C ILE A 548 13.78 1.02 -0.30
N SER A 549 13.64 0.36 0.86
CA SER A 549 13.48 1.08 2.12
C SER A 549 14.72 1.92 2.44
N ASP A 550 14.50 3.15 2.92
CA ASP A 550 15.54 4.07 3.40
C ASP A 550 16.14 3.68 4.75
N SER A 551 15.54 2.70 5.45
CA SER A 551 15.95 2.32 6.80
C SER A 551 17.43 1.93 6.93
N TRP A 552 18.04 1.39 5.88
CA TRP A 552 19.47 1.05 5.87
C TRP A 552 20.38 2.27 5.96
N LEU A 553 19.93 3.44 5.53
CA LEU A 553 20.70 4.68 5.60
C LEU A 553 21.06 5.05 7.05
N GLN A 554 20.27 4.57 8.02
CA GLN A 554 20.37 4.95 9.43
C GLN A 554 20.74 3.78 10.36
N THR A 555 20.74 2.54 9.86
CA THR A 555 21.01 1.33 10.68
C THR A 555 22.50 0.96 10.68
N ASP A 556 22.91 0.18 11.69
CA ASP A 556 24.31 -0.25 11.81
C ASP A 556 24.70 -1.25 10.67
N TYR A 557 23.78 -2.15 10.26
CA TYR A 557 24.02 -3.02 9.10
C TYR A 557 24.08 -2.23 7.77
N GLY A 558 23.51 -1.02 7.75
CA GLY A 558 23.57 -0.16 6.58
C GLY A 558 25.00 0.36 6.30
N VAL A 559 25.84 0.49 7.33
CA VAL A 559 27.25 0.80 7.16
C VAL A 559 27.99 -0.34 6.41
N ASP A 560 27.75 -1.58 6.83
CA ASP A 560 28.29 -2.77 6.18
C ASP A 560 27.77 -2.93 4.74
N PHE A 561 26.49 -2.60 4.51
CA PHE A 561 25.90 -2.59 3.17
C PHE A 561 26.47 -1.48 2.29
N GLY A 562 26.66 -0.27 2.84
CA GLY A 562 27.34 0.83 2.14
C GLY A 562 28.75 0.46 1.70
N ARG A 563 29.51 -0.23 2.57
CA ARG A 563 30.83 -0.77 2.23
C ARG A 563 30.75 -1.77 1.08
N TYR A 564 29.76 -2.69 1.10
CA TYR A 564 29.53 -3.62 0.00
C TYR A 564 29.28 -2.89 -1.32
N LEU A 565 28.46 -1.84 -1.30
CA LEU A 565 28.17 -1.04 -2.49
C LEU A 565 29.41 -0.34 -3.05
N LEU A 566 30.19 0.30 -2.19
CA LEU A 566 31.41 1.02 -2.59
C LEU A 566 32.51 0.09 -3.16
N GLU A 567 32.56 -1.16 -2.71
CA GLU A 567 33.59 -2.11 -3.15
C GLU A 567 33.19 -2.94 -4.39
N ASN A 568 31.89 -3.07 -4.70
CA ASN A 568 31.43 -3.98 -5.76
C ASN A 568 30.70 -3.24 -6.90
N TRP A 569 30.31 -1.99 -6.71
CA TRP A 569 29.49 -1.24 -7.68
C TRP A 569 30.04 0.15 -7.95
N LYS A 570 29.85 0.65 -9.16
CA LYS A 570 29.83 2.08 -9.39
C LYS A 570 28.51 2.62 -8.89
N VAL A 571 28.50 3.24 -7.73
CA VAL A 571 27.33 3.90 -7.20
C VAL A 571 27.11 5.18 -8.00
N LYS A 572 26.04 5.27 -8.80
CA LYS A 572 25.75 6.44 -9.63
C LYS A 572 24.92 7.46 -8.91
N ALA A 573 23.84 7.01 -8.26
CA ALA A 573 23.04 7.90 -7.44
C ALA A 573 22.34 7.17 -6.31
N LEU A 574 22.09 7.92 -5.25
CA LEU A 574 21.13 7.60 -4.19
C LEU A 574 20.18 8.80 -4.09
N ILE A 575 18.88 8.53 -4.28
CA ILE A 575 17.82 9.54 -4.21
C ILE A 575 16.95 9.20 -3.00
N ASP A 576 17.04 10.00 -1.95
CA ASP A 576 16.18 9.90 -0.78
C ASP A 576 14.88 10.67 -1.04
N ILE A 577 13.75 10.10 -0.72
CA ILE A 577 12.44 10.65 -1.07
C ILE A 577 11.73 11.10 0.20
N SER A 578 11.41 12.41 0.29
CA SER A 578 10.73 13.00 1.45
C SER A 578 9.30 12.51 1.63
N ALA A 579 8.60 12.36 0.52
CA ALA A 579 7.23 11.91 0.52
C ALA A 579 7.13 10.42 0.76
N ARG A 580 6.11 10.04 1.50
CA ARG A 580 5.73 8.65 1.62
C ARG A 580 5.04 8.24 0.33
N VAL A 581 5.85 7.75 -0.59
CA VAL A 581 5.42 7.29 -1.91
C VAL A 581 4.34 6.22 -1.79
N PHE A 582 4.36 5.48 -0.68
CA PHE A 582 3.33 4.48 -0.37
C PHE A 582 2.42 5.00 0.73
N PRO A 583 1.12 5.21 0.46
CA PRO A 583 0.19 5.78 1.44
C PRO A 583 -0.03 4.89 2.67
N VAL A 584 0.17 3.57 2.54
CA VAL A 584 0.06 2.58 3.63
C VAL A 584 0.89 1.33 3.29
N PRO A 585 1.79 0.87 4.19
CA PRO A 585 2.26 1.53 5.40
C PRO A 585 3.21 2.68 5.06
N LEU A 586 3.40 3.54 6.05
CA LEU A 586 4.26 4.71 5.94
C LEU A 586 5.74 4.30 6.03
N ILE A 587 6.25 3.65 5.00
CA ILE A 587 7.67 3.27 4.88
C ILE A 587 8.40 4.36 4.10
N GLY A 588 9.48 4.87 4.66
CA GLY A 588 10.42 5.73 3.94
C GLY A 588 11.15 4.91 2.88
N THR A 589 11.39 5.52 1.74
CA THR A 589 12.03 4.85 0.59
C THR A 589 13.07 5.71 -0.07
N CYS A 590 14.07 5.06 -0.65
CA CYS A 590 15.06 5.70 -1.50
C CYS A 590 15.23 4.92 -2.81
N ILE A 591 15.67 5.61 -3.86
CA ILE A 591 16.04 4.99 -5.13
C ILE A 591 17.55 4.84 -5.15
N ILE A 592 18.02 3.64 -5.47
CA ILE A 592 19.42 3.34 -5.68
C ILE A 592 19.68 3.04 -7.16
N LEU A 593 20.69 3.72 -7.72
CA LEU A 593 21.10 3.60 -9.11
C LEU A 593 22.56 3.16 -9.16
N LEU A 594 22.79 1.95 -9.65
CA LEU A 594 24.10 1.30 -9.67
C LEU A 594 24.48 0.90 -11.09
N GLU A 595 25.80 0.82 -11.35
CA GLU A 595 26.35 0.26 -12.57
C GLU A 595 27.40 -0.79 -12.20
N LYS A 596 27.32 -1.97 -12.81
CA LYS A 596 28.29 -3.05 -12.58
C LYS A 596 29.63 -2.68 -13.21
N PRO A 597 30.73 -2.67 -12.46
CA PRO A 597 32.03 -2.32 -13.00
C PRO A 597 32.54 -3.37 -14.02
N HIS A 598 33.41 -2.94 -14.92
CA HIS A 598 34.22 -3.83 -15.71
C HIS A 598 35.36 -4.44 -14.86
N SER A 599 35.85 -5.59 -15.26
CA SER A 599 36.94 -6.24 -14.53
C SER A 599 38.18 -5.35 -14.48
N GLY A 600 38.70 -5.09 -13.28
CA GLY A 600 39.86 -4.24 -13.05
C GLY A 600 39.61 -2.72 -13.13
N GLU A 601 38.36 -2.29 -13.24
CA GLU A 601 38.03 -0.89 -13.27
C GLU A 601 38.24 -0.24 -11.91
N ASN A 602 38.86 0.96 -11.88
CA ASN A 602 39.02 1.73 -10.65
C ASN A 602 37.69 2.42 -10.28
N LEU A 603 37.15 2.11 -9.10
CA LEU A 603 35.91 2.66 -8.60
C LEU A 603 36.08 4.01 -7.86
N GLU A 604 37.30 4.34 -7.44
CA GLU A 604 37.57 5.51 -6.57
C GLU A 604 37.23 6.84 -7.26
N ASP A 605 37.44 6.93 -8.57
CA ASP A 605 37.17 8.15 -9.35
C ASP A 605 35.71 8.29 -9.78
N ASN A 606 34.85 7.28 -9.54
CA ASN A 606 33.47 7.35 -9.90
C ASN A 606 32.76 8.46 -9.12
N LYS A 607 31.96 9.29 -9.83
CA LYS A 607 31.12 10.31 -9.21
C LYS A 607 29.85 9.69 -8.69
N VAL A 608 29.53 9.95 -7.42
CA VAL A 608 28.31 9.52 -6.73
C VAL A 608 27.44 10.73 -6.44
N VAL A 609 26.18 10.66 -6.85
CA VAL A 609 25.19 11.72 -6.62
C VAL A 609 24.28 11.32 -5.47
N PHE A 610 24.27 12.10 -4.40
CA PHE A 610 23.25 12.02 -3.36
C PHE A 610 22.23 13.12 -3.60
N MET A 611 20.97 12.75 -3.73
CA MET A 611 19.88 13.68 -4.00
C MET A 611 18.77 13.50 -2.96
N TYR A 612 18.22 14.61 -2.46
CA TYR A 612 16.99 14.61 -1.71
C TYR A 612 15.87 15.15 -2.59
N LEU A 613 14.84 14.37 -2.77
CA LEU A 613 13.69 14.67 -3.60
C LEU A 613 12.46 14.92 -2.74
N ASP A 614 12.02 16.17 -2.72
CA ASP A 614 10.77 16.54 -2.08
C ASP A 614 9.62 16.40 -3.10
N ILE A 615 8.78 15.38 -2.88
CA ILE A 615 7.63 15.11 -3.75
C ILE A 615 6.39 15.75 -3.12
N PRO A 616 5.65 16.61 -3.86
CA PRO A 616 4.39 17.17 -3.40
C PRO A 616 3.35 16.08 -3.06
N GLU A 617 2.37 16.40 -2.21
CA GLU A 617 1.32 15.46 -1.80
C GLU A 617 0.53 14.86 -2.98
N ASN A 618 0.44 15.57 -4.11
CA ASN A 618 -0.19 15.05 -5.34
C ASN A 618 0.66 14.01 -6.09
N GLY A 619 1.86 13.69 -5.59
CA GLY A 619 2.74 12.64 -6.16
C GLY A 619 3.37 12.96 -7.51
N SER A 620 3.15 14.16 -8.08
CA SER A 620 3.71 14.54 -9.37
C SER A 620 5.09 15.18 -9.23
N PHE A 621 6.03 14.78 -10.08
CA PHE A 621 7.36 15.39 -10.19
C PHE A 621 7.90 15.33 -11.62
N ASP A 622 8.84 16.23 -11.94
CA ASP A 622 9.46 16.27 -13.27
C ASP A 622 10.54 15.19 -13.42
N VAL A 623 10.15 14.04 -13.98
CA VAL A 623 11.06 12.92 -14.27
C VAL A 623 12.24 13.36 -15.14
N ASN A 624 11.98 14.15 -16.17
CA ASN A 624 13.03 14.60 -17.10
C ASN A 624 13.97 15.61 -16.46
N GLY A 625 13.47 16.48 -15.58
CA GLY A 625 14.26 17.38 -14.78
C GLY A 625 15.22 16.63 -13.85
N ILE A 626 14.73 15.58 -13.17
CA ILE A 626 15.57 14.73 -12.31
C ILE A 626 16.64 14.01 -13.13
N LEU A 627 16.29 13.44 -14.29
CA LEU A 627 17.25 12.77 -15.16
C LEU A 627 18.37 13.73 -15.63
N ARG A 628 18.02 14.95 -16.03
CA ARG A 628 19.03 15.99 -16.37
C ARG A 628 19.92 16.33 -15.18
N ALA A 629 19.31 16.46 -13.98
CA ALA A 629 20.07 16.74 -12.76
C ALA A 629 21.01 15.59 -12.37
N LEU A 630 20.66 14.34 -12.67
CA LEU A 630 21.54 13.20 -12.45
C LEU A 630 22.68 13.10 -13.48
N GLU A 631 22.42 13.52 -14.72
CA GLU A 631 23.44 13.54 -15.79
C GLU A 631 24.45 14.70 -15.63
N LYS A 632 23.94 15.86 -15.20
CA LYS A 632 24.71 17.08 -15.01
C LYS A 632 24.38 17.71 -13.64
N PRO A 633 24.80 17.08 -12.57
CA PRO A 633 24.41 17.52 -11.22
C PRO A 633 24.98 18.90 -10.85
N GLU A 634 26.08 19.32 -11.48
CA GLU A 634 26.67 20.65 -11.29
C GLU A 634 25.80 21.78 -11.90
N GLU A 635 24.96 21.48 -12.87
CA GLU A 635 24.06 22.43 -13.55
C GLU A 635 22.65 22.46 -12.93
N ALA A 636 22.36 21.62 -11.96
CA ALA A 636 20.99 21.42 -11.42
C ALA A 636 20.43 22.61 -10.60
N GLY A 637 21.26 23.57 -10.23
CA GLY A 637 20.87 24.75 -9.47
C GLY A 637 20.29 24.45 -8.08
N GLU A 638 19.51 25.38 -7.54
CA GLU A 638 18.86 25.23 -6.22
C GLU A 638 17.57 24.40 -6.24
N THR A 639 17.16 23.91 -7.40
CA THR A 639 15.88 23.16 -7.56
C THR A 639 15.90 21.83 -6.80
N PHE A 640 17.09 21.23 -6.67
CA PHE A 640 17.29 19.96 -5.98
C PHE A 640 18.37 20.07 -4.93
N LEU A 641 18.20 19.44 -3.78
CA LEU A 641 19.28 19.26 -2.84
C LEU A 641 20.19 18.13 -3.33
N ILE A 642 21.32 18.48 -3.92
CA ILE A 642 22.27 17.53 -4.52
C ILE A 642 23.63 17.69 -3.85
N ARG A 643 24.28 16.55 -3.58
CA ARG A 643 25.68 16.47 -3.15
C ARG A 643 26.42 15.46 -4.03
N ILE A 644 27.62 15.81 -4.39
CA ILE A 644 28.46 15.01 -5.29
C ILE A 644 29.72 14.61 -4.52
N PHE A 645 30.04 13.33 -4.57
CA PHE A 645 31.27 12.79 -3.98
C PHE A 645 32.03 11.99 -5.03
N ARG A 646 33.36 11.90 -4.88
CA ARG A 646 34.11 10.80 -5.47
C ARG A 646 33.85 9.56 -4.62
N GLN A 647 33.68 8.40 -5.24
CA GLN A 647 33.37 7.14 -4.51
C GLN A 647 34.49 6.77 -3.51
N GLY A 648 35.75 7.03 -3.85
CA GLY A 648 36.88 6.83 -2.95
C GLY A 648 36.87 7.71 -1.71
N ASP A 649 36.25 8.89 -1.78
CA ASP A 649 36.18 9.85 -0.68
C ASP A 649 35.02 9.56 0.29
N ILE A 650 34.12 8.64 -0.05
CA ILE A 650 32.99 8.29 0.81
C ILE A 650 33.48 7.42 1.98
N PRO A 651 33.27 7.87 3.23
CA PRO A 651 33.67 7.10 4.41
C PRO A 651 32.99 5.73 4.49
N ARG A 652 33.78 4.69 4.78
CA ARG A 652 33.31 3.29 4.79
C ARG A 652 32.67 2.85 6.11
N ASP A 653 32.76 3.70 7.14
CA ASP A 653 32.31 3.46 8.51
C ASP A 653 31.15 4.38 8.93
N GLN A 654 30.59 5.12 7.99
CA GLN A 654 29.51 6.09 8.23
C GLN A 654 28.16 5.59 7.75
N LYS A 655 27.09 6.11 8.39
CA LYS A 655 25.72 5.98 7.93
C LYS A 655 25.47 6.96 6.78
N TRP A 656 24.92 6.49 5.68
CA TRP A 656 24.76 7.26 4.45
C TRP A 656 23.76 8.40 4.54
N ILE A 657 22.89 8.40 5.53
CA ILE A 657 22.01 9.55 5.80
C ILE A 657 22.80 10.86 5.99
N ASN A 658 23.99 10.78 6.57
CA ASN A 658 24.86 11.94 6.80
C ASN A 658 25.49 12.48 5.50
N LEU A 659 25.52 11.69 4.44
CA LEU A 659 26.02 12.10 3.12
C LEU A 659 24.96 12.88 2.34
N ILE A 660 23.68 12.61 2.59
CA ILE A 660 22.57 13.33 1.95
C ILE A 660 22.41 14.72 2.55
N PHE A 661 22.41 14.79 3.88
CA PHE A 661 22.25 16.05 4.61
C PHE A 661 23.61 16.53 5.15
N SER A 662 23.98 17.79 4.88
CA SER A 662 25.26 18.38 5.33
C SER A 662 25.29 18.66 6.85
N SER A 663 24.97 17.63 7.63
CA SER A 663 24.92 17.77 9.10
C SER A 663 26.29 17.64 9.77
N GLU A 664 27.30 17.06 9.12
CA GLU A 664 28.60 16.74 9.75
C GLU A 664 29.38 17.96 10.25
N GLU A 665 29.45 19.02 9.47
CA GLU A 665 30.16 20.23 9.90
C GLU A 665 29.47 20.88 11.10
N ILE A 666 28.14 20.91 11.11
CA ILE A 666 27.35 21.43 12.23
C ILE A 666 27.49 20.51 13.43
N LEU A 667 27.37 19.19 13.22
CA LEU A 667 27.45 18.21 14.28
C LEU A 667 28.84 18.08 14.90
N SER A 668 29.92 18.23 14.11
CA SER A 668 31.28 18.24 14.64
C SER A 668 31.50 19.45 15.55
N LYS A 669 31.11 20.66 15.11
CA LYS A 669 31.15 21.89 15.92
C LYS A 669 30.29 21.81 17.19
N LEU A 670 29.16 21.08 17.13
CA LEU A 670 28.30 20.83 18.29
C LEU A 670 28.92 19.82 19.26
N LYS A 671 29.53 18.74 18.76
CA LYS A 671 30.18 17.71 19.59
C LYS A 671 31.27 18.28 20.49
N GLU A 672 32.01 19.25 20.02
CA GLU A 672 33.05 19.93 20.82
C GLU A 672 32.47 20.75 21.98
N LYS A 673 31.21 21.16 21.92
CA LYS A 673 30.55 22.04 22.88
C LYS A 673 29.40 21.37 23.66
N THR A 674 29.18 20.09 23.47
CA THR A 674 28.08 19.34 24.09
C THR A 674 28.62 18.16 24.89
N ILE A 675 27.84 17.75 25.89
CA ILE A 675 28.12 16.59 26.70
C ILE A 675 27.03 15.54 26.43
N PRO A 676 27.31 14.22 26.52
CA PRO A 676 26.33 13.18 26.38
C PRO A 676 25.20 13.34 27.37
N ALA A 677 23.94 13.21 26.92
CA ALA A 677 22.75 13.27 27.78
C ALA A 677 22.81 12.29 28.96
N GLY A 678 23.48 11.12 28.76
CA GLY A 678 23.71 10.15 29.81
C GLY A 678 24.63 10.60 30.94
N GLU A 679 25.39 11.71 30.80
CA GLU A 679 26.13 12.31 31.89
C GLU A 679 25.24 13.14 32.81
N LEU A 680 24.22 13.79 32.25
CA LEU A 680 23.25 14.60 32.98
C LEU A 680 22.07 13.83 33.53
N PHE A 681 21.64 12.80 32.80
CA PHE A 681 20.43 12.06 33.09
C PHE A 681 20.68 10.55 33.25
N GLU A 682 19.90 9.94 34.11
CA GLU A 682 19.58 8.53 34.01
C GLU A 682 18.41 8.39 33.01
N ILE A 683 18.66 7.67 31.92
CA ILE A 683 17.70 7.55 30.82
C ILE A 683 17.10 6.15 30.83
N SER A 684 15.78 6.06 30.86
CA SER A 684 15.08 4.79 30.93
C SER A 684 13.77 4.76 30.11
N TYR A 685 13.20 3.57 29.93
CA TYR A 685 11.98 3.37 29.13
C TYR A 685 10.73 3.34 30.04
N GLY A 686 10.54 4.34 30.86
CA GLY A 686 9.42 4.43 31.79
C GLY A 686 9.43 3.29 32.81
N ASN A 687 8.33 3.08 33.54
CA ASN A 687 8.23 2.05 34.57
C ASN A 687 8.31 0.60 34.03
N ALA A 688 8.19 0.41 32.74
CA ALA A 688 8.48 -0.89 32.12
C ALA A 688 9.97 -1.28 32.20
N THR A 689 10.85 -0.37 32.58
CA THR A 689 12.29 -0.59 32.68
C THR A 689 12.64 -1.62 33.73
N TYR A 690 11.89 -1.70 34.82
CA TYR A 690 12.06 -2.76 35.82
C TYR A 690 11.79 -4.15 35.26
N LEU A 691 10.99 -4.26 34.19
CA LEU A 691 10.81 -5.48 33.42
C LEU A 691 12.03 -5.84 32.57
N TYR A 692 12.77 -4.83 32.13
CA TYR A 692 13.96 -4.99 31.27
C TYR A 692 15.22 -5.35 32.10
N LEU A 693 15.39 -4.74 33.26
CA LEU A 693 16.53 -5.04 34.12
C LEU A 693 16.49 -6.47 34.66
N ALA A 694 15.30 -7.03 34.81
CA ALA A 694 15.09 -8.35 35.33
C ALA A 694 15.39 -9.49 34.37
N SER A 695 15.38 -9.24 33.02
CA SER A 695 15.69 -10.29 32.05
C SER A 695 16.13 -9.72 30.70
N LYS A 696 17.40 -9.90 30.33
CA LYS A 696 17.93 -9.61 28.99
C LYS A 696 17.25 -10.39 27.86
N ARG A 697 16.35 -11.33 28.14
CA ARG A 697 15.66 -12.17 27.14
C ARG A 697 14.24 -11.71 26.78
N ILE A 698 13.63 -10.77 27.55
CA ILE A 698 12.25 -10.32 27.29
C ILE A 698 12.19 -9.06 26.41
N ILE A 699 13.29 -8.59 25.92
CA ILE A 699 13.53 -7.25 25.35
C ILE A 699 12.87 -7.01 23.96
N HIS A 700 12.22 -7.96 23.33
CA HIS A 700 11.77 -7.79 21.97
C HIS A 700 10.24 -7.73 21.82
N GLY A 701 9.68 -6.53 22.03
CA GLY A 701 8.35 -6.18 21.57
C GLY A 701 7.54 -5.21 22.44
N PRO A 702 6.67 -4.38 21.86
CA PRO A 702 5.90 -3.31 22.49
C PRO A 702 4.76 -3.78 23.41
N ARG A 703 4.80 -5.03 23.89
CA ARG A 703 3.71 -5.71 24.61
C ARG A 703 4.11 -6.16 26.02
N ASN A 704 5.07 -5.52 26.62
CA ASN A 704 5.86 -6.07 27.72
C ASN A 704 5.23 -6.01 29.12
N LEU A 705 4.17 -5.22 29.33
CA LEU A 705 3.39 -5.37 30.56
C LEU A 705 2.69 -6.74 30.61
N GLY A 706 2.47 -7.33 29.45
CA GLY A 706 1.93 -8.68 29.32
C GLY A 706 0.44 -8.81 29.59
N ALA A 707 -0.11 -7.92 30.38
CA ALA A 707 -1.50 -7.94 30.83
C ALA A 707 -2.06 -6.53 30.95
N LYS A 708 -2.19 -5.83 29.82
CA LYS A 708 -2.69 -4.46 29.79
C LYS A 708 -4.02 -4.30 30.52
N ASN A 709 -4.95 -5.24 30.35
CA ASN A 709 -6.26 -5.24 31.00
C ASN A 709 -6.19 -5.32 32.51
N PHE A 710 -5.09 -5.84 33.07
CA PHE A 710 -4.85 -5.88 34.50
C PHE A 710 -4.21 -4.57 34.97
N PHE A 711 -3.17 -4.07 34.32
CA PHE A 711 -2.37 -2.98 34.88
C PHE A 711 -2.94 -1.59 34.60
N TYR A 712 -3.75 -1.38 33.56
CA TYR A 712 -4.31 -0.08 33.24
C TYR A 712 -5.67 0.13 33.87
N PHE A 713 -5.86 1.33 34.40
CA PHE A 713 -7.07 1.74 35.11
C PHE A 713 -7.58 3.09 34.61
N ASN A 714 -8.89 3.18 34.53
CA ASN A 714 -9.61 4.45 34.50
C ASN A 714 -10.20 4.70 35.92
N GLU A 715 -10.78 5.87 36.12
CA GLU A 715 -11.38 6.27 37.41
C GLU A 715 -12.49 5.32 37.87
N GLU A 716 -13.31 4.80 36.98
CA GLU A 716 -14.41 3.86 37.28
C GLU A 716 -13.86 2.55 37.86
N LYS A 717 -12.87 1.98 37.19
CA LYS A 717 -12.22 0.74 37.65
C LYS A 717 -11.48 0.91 38.96
N VAL A 718 -10.90 2.09 39.25
CA VAL A 718 -10.29 2.39 40.55
C VAL A 718 -11.34 2.30 41.64
N ARG A 719 -12.50 2.95 41.48
CA ARG A 719 -13.60 2.94 42.45
C ARG A 719 -14.23 1.56 42.59
N GLU A 720 -14.44 0.83 41.50
CA GLU A 720 -15.00 -0.52 41.52
C GLU A 720 -14.20 -1.45 42.42
N TRP A 721 -12.87 -1.40 42.32
CA TRP A 721 -11.99 -2.28 43.09
C TRP A 721 -11.46 -1.68 44.41
N GLY A 722 -11.67 -0.39 44.64
CA GLY A 722 -11.18 0.29 45.84
C GLY A 722 -9.67 0.20 46.02
N VAL A 723 -8.91 0.38 44.96
CA VAL A 723 -7.44 0.19 44.92
C VAL A 723 -6.68 1.52 44.81
N ASP A 724 -7.25 2.61 45.28
CA ASP A 724 -6.73 3.98 45.19
C ASP A 724 -5.27 4.13 45.63
N GLU A 725 -4.87 3.48 46.73
CA GLU A 725 -3.51 3.51 47.24
C GLU A 725 -2.49 2.74 46.40
N TYR A 726 -2.96 1.93 45.43
CA TYR A 726 -2.15 1.03 44.61
C TYR A 726 -2.19 1.40 43.14
N VAL A 727 -2.79 2.54 42.78
CA VAL A 727 -2.76 3.10 41.45
C VAL A 727 -2.12 4.48 41.46
N TYR A 728 -1.35 4.79 40.45
CA TYR A 728 -0.65 6.05 40.30
C TYR A 728 -1.06 6.73 39.00
N PRO A 729 -1.15 8.09 39.00
CA PRO A 729 -1.34 8.85 37.78
C PRO A 729 -0.36 8.40 36.69
N ALA A 730 -0.88 8.11 35.48
CA ALA A 730 -0.08 7.50 34.45
C ALA A 730 -0.41 8.03 33.05
N ILE A 731 0.60 8.04 32.18
CA ILE A 731 0.44 8.20 30.76
C ILE A 731 0.51 6.81 30.14
N THR A 732 -0.63 6.23 29.80
CA THR A 732 -0.76 4.87 29.25
C THR A 732 -0.76 4.82 27.72
N SER A 733 -0.75 5.97 27.06
CA SER A 733 -0.65 6.10 25.60
C SER A 733 0.12 7.38 25.22
N ALA A 734 1.03 7.28 24.26
CA ALA A 734 1.74 8.44 23.71
C ALA A 734 0.80 9.49 23.09
N ARG A 735 -0.41 9.08 22.69
CA ARG A 735 -1.44 9.96 22.12
C ARG A 735 -2.01 10.96 23.13
N TYR A 736 -1.81 10.72 24.44
CA TYR A 736 -2.28 11.59 25.50
C TYR A 736 -1.39 12.81 25.74
N VAL A 737 -0.21 12.81 25.13
CA VAL A 737 0.76 13.89 25.28
C VAL A 737 0.84 14.67 23.98
N THR A 738 0.18 15.82 23.96
CA THR A 738 0.06 16.68 22.75
C THR A 738 0.92 17.94 22.83
N ASN A 739 1.31 18.37 24.04
CA ASN A 739 2.03 19.61 24.33
C ASN A 739 3.45 19.35 24.82
N PHE A 740 4.27 20.41 24.94
CA PHE A 740 5.61 20.37 25.52
C PHE A 740 5.62 20.31 27.06
N ILE A 741 4.50 20.59 27.68
CA ILE A 741 4.28 20.51 29.12
C ILE A 741 3.10 19.58 29.36
N PHE A 742 3.23 18.67 30.31
CA PHE A 742 2.15 17.82 30.80
C PHE A 742 1.79 18.26 32.20
N SER A 743 0.68 18.94 32.33
CA SER A 743 0.21 19.54 33.58
C SER A 743 -0.81 18.64 34.32
N ARG A 744 -1.14 19.03 35.56
CA ARG A 744 -2.20 18.38 36.31
C ARG A 744 -3.54 18.44 35.56
N ARG A 745 -3.83 19.55 34.90
CA ARG A 745 -5.05 19.73 34.11
C ARG A 745 -5.14 18.74 32.95
N ASP A 746 -4.04 18.50 32.26
CA ASP A 746 -4.00 17.52 31.16
C ASP A 746 -4.33 16.11 31.66
N TRP A 747 -3.82 15.74 32.84
CA TRP A 747 -4.14 14.46 33.44
C TRP A 747 -5.60 14.39 33.92
N GLU A 748 -6.13 15.46 34.55
CA GLU A 748 -7.52 15.54 34.99
C GLU A 748 -8.49 15.47 33.79
N ASP A 749 -8.15 16.07 32.67
CA ASP A 749 -8.91 15.95 31.41
C ASP A 749 -8.96 14.50 30.90
N LEU A 750 -7.87 13.76 30.99
CA LEU A 750 -7.87 12.34 30.65
C LEU A 750 -8.77 11.53 31.60
N ARG A 751 -8.69 11.79 32.89
CA ARG A 751 -9.53 11.16 33.90
C ARG A 751 -11.01 11.41 33.64
N ASN A 752 -11.39 12.66 33.38
CA ASN A 752 -12.77 13.07 33.14
C ASN A 752 -13.37 12.49 31.85
N ARG A 753 -12.51 12.17 30.86
CA ARG A 753 -12.89 11.46 29.63
C ARG A 753 -12.98 9.94 29.79
N GLY A 754 -12.78 9.41 30.99
CA GLY A 754 -12.80 7.97 31.24
C GLY A 754 -11.62 7.20 30.62
N ALA A 755 -10.52 7.91 30.28
CA ALA A 755 -9.34 7.26 29.70
C ALA A 755 -8.60 6.42 30.76
N ASP A 756 -7.85 5.40 30.31
CA ASP A 756 -6.90 4.68 31.16
C ASP A 756 -5.76 5.64 31.53
N CYS A 757 -5.87 6.29 32.67
CA CYS A 757 -4.91 7.31 33.14
C CYS A 757 -4.25 6.97 34.48
N TYR A 758 -4.36 5.73 34.89
CA TYR A 758 -3.68 5.18 36.05
C TYR A 758 -2.98 3.86 35.71
N LEU A 759 -1.91 3.57 36.45
CA LEU A 759 -1.19 2.31 36.37
C LEU A 759 -1.24 1.63 37.74
N PHE A 760 -1.59 0.35 37.78
CA PHE A 760 -1.51 -0.46 39.01
C PHE A 760 -0.04 -0.71 39.38
N MET A 761 0.39 -0.24 40.51
CA MET A 761 1.77 -0.26 41.00
C MET A 761 1.77 -0.79 42.44
N CYS A 762 1.90 -2.10 42.62
CA CYS A 762 1.87 -2.75 43.89
C CYS A 762 3.20 -3.45 44.19
N HIS A 763 4.12 -2.75 44.88
CA HIS A 763 5.41 -3.31 45.30
C HIS A 763 5.38 -3.74 46.75
N LYS A 764 4.49 -4.72 47.07
CA LYS A 764 4.33 -5.31 48.41
C LYS A 764 4.02 -6.79 48.31
N PRO A 765 4.45 -7.62 49.29
CA PRO A 765 4.12 -9.04 49.30
C PRO A 765 2.62 -9.26 49.54
N ARG A 766 2.04 -10.27 48.90
CA ARG A 766 0.59 -10.56 48.88
C ARG A 766 -0.03 -10.67 50.26
N ASN A 767 0.71 -11.22 51.23
CA ASN A 767 0.23 -11.39 52.61
C ASN A 767 0.08 -10.08 53.39
N LYS A 768 0.72 -9.00 52.94
CA LYS A 768 0.63 -7.65 53.54
C LYS A 768 -0.39 -6.76 52.83
N LEU A 769 -1.11 -7.27 51.82
CA LEU A 769 -2.08 -6.51 51.07
C LEU A 769 -3.47 -6.54 51.68
N PRO A 770 -4.27 -5.49 51.60
CA PRO A 770 -5.66 -5.49 52.02
C PRO A 770 -6.52 -6.44 51.14
N LYS A 771 -7.68 -6.80 51.64
CA LYS A 771 -8.55 -7.83 51.03
C LYS A 771 -8.97 -7.48 49.59
N ASN A 772 -9.33 -6.23 49.34
CA ASN A 772 -9.74 -5.73 48.01
C ASN A 772 -8.61 -5.89 46.98
N VAL A 773 -7.38 -5.54 47.35
CA VAL A 773 -6.21 -5.68 46.45
C VAL A 773 -5.88 -7.16 46.18
N ARG A 774 -6.00 -8.00 47.21
CA ARG A 774 -5.84 -9.46 47.05
C ARG A 774 -6.88 -10.04 46.09
N ASN A 775 -8.15 -9.63 46.25
CA ASN A 775 -9.22 -10.04 45.35
C ASN A 775 -8.99 -9.57 43.93
N TYR A 776 -8.45 -8.36 43.74
CA TYR A 776 -8.06 -7.86 42.40
C TYR A 776 -6.96 -8.70 41.76
N ILE A 777 -5.93 -9.06 42.54
CA ILE A 777 -4.85 -9.94 42.03
C ILE A 777 -5.43 -11.33 41.67
N GLU A 778 -6.32 -11.87 42.50
CA GLU A 778 -7.01 -13.15 42.23
C GLU A 778 -7.89 -13.08 40.97
N TRP A 779 -8.57 -11.95 40.73
CA TRP A 779 -9.27 -11.70 39.48
C TRP A 779 -8.33 -11.75 38.29
N GLY A 780 -7.11 -11.20 38.41
CA GLY A 780 -6.06 -11.26 37.40
C GLY A 780 -5.58 -12.69 37.10
N GLU A 781 -5.65 -13.57 38.08
CA GLU A 781 -5.27 -14.99 37.97
C GLU A 781 -6.39 -15.87 37.40
N THR A 782 -7.65 -15.48 37.56
CA THR A 782 -8.81 -16.32 37.24
C THR A 782 -9.62 -15.82 36.06
N ARG A 783 -10.06 -14.55 36.06
CA ARG A 783 -11.04 -13.99 35.14
C ARG A 783 -10.46 -13.04 34.11
N CYS A 784 -9.45 -12.23 34.46
CA CYS A 784 -8.79 -11.32 33.56
C CYS A 784 -8.08 -12.11 32.46
N ARG A 785 -8.38 -11.80 31.21
CA ARG A 785 -7.79 -12.48 30.04
C ARG A 785 -6.90 -11.55 29.24
N THR A 786 -5.80 -12.10 28.74
CA THR A 786 -4.90 -11.44 27.80
C THR A 786 -4.59 -12.35 26.63
N GLN A 787 -4.45 -11.77 25.45
CA GLN A 787 -4.07 -12.54 24.27
C GLN A 787 -2.57 -12.72 24.21
N ILE A 788 -2.14 -13.96 23.95
CA ILE A 788 -0.76 -14.30 23.63
C ILE A 788 -0.67 -14.60 22.13
N ARG A 789 0.38 -14.10 21.46
CA ARG A 789 0.61 -14.33 20.04
C ARG A 789 0.70 -15.84 19.77
N GLY A 790 -0.13 -16.37 18.87
CA GLY A 790 -0.16 -17.79 18.50
C GLY A 790 -1.25 -18.63 19.16
N THR A 791 -2.01 -18.10 20.14
CA THR A 791 -3.15 -18.81 20.73
C THR A 791 -4.45 -18.44 20.00
N ARG A 792 -5.17 -19.47 19.48
CA ARG A 792 -6.54 -19.35 18.99
C ARG A 792 -7.51 -19.50 20.18
N GLY A 793 -8.42 -18.52 20.36
CA GLY A 793 -9.46 -18.59 21.40
C GLY A 793 -9.37 -17.45 22.43
N GLY A 794 -10.19 -17.46 23.46
CA GLY A 794 -10.44 -16.39 24.44
C GLY A 794 -9.27 -15.91 25.32
N GLY A 795 -8.02 -16.11 24.90
CA GLY A 795 -6.83 -15.67 25.64
C GLY A 795 -6.50 -16.54 26.87
N VAL A 796 -5.42 -16.17 27.55
CA VAL A 796 -4.99 -16.81 28.82
C VAL A 796 -5.23 -15.87 30.01
N PRO A 797 -5.32 -16.39 31.23
CA PRO A 797 -5.33 -15.54 32.45
C PRO A 797 -4.15 -14.56 32.48
N CYS A 798 -4.36 -13.35 32.98
CA CYS A 798 -3.39 -12.27 32.95
C CYS A 798 -2.03 -12.61 33.54
N HIS A 799 -2.01 -13.38 34.64
CA HIS A 799 -0.78 -13.84 35.29
C HIS A 799 0.07 -14.78 34.41
N GLN A 800 -0.54 -15.43 33.42
CA GLN A 800 0.15 -16.35 32.51
C GLN A 800 0.82 -15.65 31.31
N ALA A 801 0.65 -14.34 31.17
CA ALA A 801 1.41 -13.57 30.18
C ALA A 801 2.92 -13.74 30.40
N LEU A 802 3.71 -13.79 29.31
CA LEU A 802 5.15 -14.06 29.41
C LEU A 802 5.87 -13.15 30.41
N ALA A 803 5.61 -11.84 30.36
CA ALA A 803 6.20 -10.87 31.28
C ALA A 803 5.76 -11.09 32.73
N CYS A 804 4.51 -11.51 32.96
CA CYS A 804 3.99 -11.82 34.32
C CYS A 804 4.65 -13.07 34.88
N ARG A 805 4.77 -14.13 34.08
CA ARG A 805 5.47 -15.36 34.49
C ARG A 805 6.93 -15.12 34.83
N GLU A 806 7.58 -14.25 34.08
CA GLU A 806 8.98 -13.93 34.32
C GLU A 806 9.16 -13.17 35.65
N ARG A 807 8.30 -12.20 35.95
CA ARG A 807 8.28 -11.52 37.27
C ARG A 807 8.07 -12.49 38.43
N GLU A 808 7.15 -13.43 38.26
CA GLU A 808 6.91 -14.48 39.28
C GLU A 808 8.15 -15.33 39.53
N ARG A 809 8.98 -15.59 38.52
CA ARG A 809 10.24 -16.33 38.67
C ARG A 809 11.34 -15.52 39.39
N GLN A 810 11.29 -14.19 39.30
CA GLN A 810 12.36 -13.30 39.77
C GLN A 810 12.04 -12.75 41.19
N LYS A 811 11.80 -13.63 42.14
CA LYS A 811 11.44 -13.33 43.55
C LYS A 811 12.43 -12.41 44.27
N ARG A 812 13.64 -12.24 43.77
CA ARG A 812 14.65 -11.32 44.34
C ARG A 812 14.27 -9.86 44.10
N TYR A 813 13.56 -9.56 43.00
CA TYR A 813 13.23 -8.20 42.58
C TYR A 813 11.74 -7.89 42.70
N PHE A 814 10.88 -8.90 42.64
CA PHE A 814 9.43 -8.76 42.57
C PHE A 814 8.75 -9.67 43.63
N TYR A 815 7.71 -9.14 44.23
CA TYR A 815 6.89 -9.90 45.18
C TYR A 815 5.90 -10.87 44.50
N GLY A 816 5.73 -10.77 43.22
CA GLY A 816 4.88 -11.64 42.42
C GLY A 816 4.68 -11.11 40.99
N TRP A 817 3.90 -11.82 40.23
CA TRP A 817 3.62 -11.47 38.82
C TRP A 817 2.98 -10.09 38.64
N TYR A 818 2.26 -9.60 39.65
CA TYR A 818 1.52 -8.33 39.68
C TYR A 818 2.42 -7.13 40.01
N ASP A 819 3.63 -7.34 40.42
CA ASP A 819 4.56 -6.32 40.88
C ASP A 819 5.35 -5.74 39.66
N LEU A 820 5.31 -4.43 39.50
CA LEU A 820 6.06 -3.68 38.51
C LEU A 820 7.30 -2.99 39.10
N GLY A 821 7.66 -3.28 40.33
CA GLY A 821 8.72 -2.58 41.06
C GLY A 821 8.24 -1.28 41.71
N GLY A 822 9.17 -0.38 42.04
CA GLY A 822 8.87 0.92 42.64
C GLY A 822 8.30 1.93 41.63
N VAL A 823 7.78 3.03 42.20
CA VAL A 823 7.30 4.17 41.41
C VAL A 823 8.49 5.07 41.03
N GLU A 824 8.69 5.28 39.75
CA GLU A 824 9.68 6.18 39.24
C GLU A 824 9.01 7.32 38.45
N LYS A 825 9.30 8.55 38.79
CA LYS A 825 8.74 9.74 38.15
C LYS A 825 9.87 10.57 37.57
N ALA A 826 9.79 10.86 36.31
CA ALA A 826 10.80 11.66 35.63
C ALA A 826 10.26 13.05 35.25
N PRO A 827 11.03 14.11 35.48
CA PRO A 827 10.60 15.46 35.14
C PRO A 827 10.62 15.73 33.62
N ILE A 828 11.48 15.03 32.86
CA ILE A 828 11.53 15.13 31.40
C ILE A 828 11.27 13.76 30.77
N MET A 829 10.47 13.75 29.75
CA MET A 829 10.11 12.54 28.99
C MET A 829 10.11 12.82 27.48
N ALA A 830 10.31 11.78 26.67
CA ALA A 830 10.20 11.85 25.22
C ALA A 830 9.41 10.68 24.66
N ILE A 831 8.67 10.90 23.59
CA ILE A 831 7.95 9.84 22.89
C ILE A 831 8.96 9.03 22.05
N ARG A 832 9.03 7.72 22.29
CA ARG A 832 10.00 6.81 21.64
C ARG A 832 9.85 6.76 20.13
N GLN A 833 8.62 6.82 19.64
CA GLN A 833 8.32 6.77 18.21
C GLN A 833 7.52 8.01 17.83
N SER A 834 8.17 8.92 17.12
CA SER A 834 7.54 10.12 16.60
C SER A 834 7.52 10.09 15.07
N ARG A 835 6.42 10.59 14.50
CA ARG A 835 6.22 10.59 13.03
C ARG A 835 7.03 11.67 12.31
N TYR A 836 7.27 12.81 12.99
CA TYR A 836 7.86 14.00 12.36
C TYR A 836 9.02 14.56 13.17
N LYS A 837 8.82 14.81 14.47
CA LYS A 837 9.83 15.36 15.37
C LYS A 837 9.79 14.64 16.70
N THR A 838 10.95 14.31 17.24
CA THR A 838 11.05 13.84 18.62
C THR A 838 10.70 15.01 19.52
N ARG A 839 9.70 14.83 20.36
CA ARG A 839 9.24 15.84 21.30
C ARG A 839 9.67 15.45 22.70
N PHE A 840 10.41 16.37 23.36
CA PHE A 840 10.70 16.29 24.77
C PHE A 840 9.66 17.09 25.52
N ILE A 841 9.22 16.56 26.65
CA ILE A 841 8.05 17.04 27.41
C ILE A 841 8.43 17.18 28.85
N LEU A 842 8.08 18.30 29.46
CA LEU A 842 8.20 18.52 30.92
C LEU A 842 6.95 17.98 31.61
N ALA A 843 7.12 17.06 32.54
CA ALA A 843 6.07 16.58 33.42
C ALA A 843 5.96 17.47 34.69
N GLU A 844 5.20 18.56 34.62
CA GLU A 844 4.89 19.40 35.80
C GLU A 844 4.04 18.61 36.81
N TYR A 845 3.16 17.74 36.34
CA TYR A 845 2.43 16.79 37.17
C TYR A 845 3.15 15.44 37.21
N PRO A 846 3.50 14.94 38.40
CA PRO A 846 4.22 13.69 38.52
C PRO A 846 3.39 12.49 38.04
N VAL A 847 3.78 11.88 36.97
CA VAL A 847 3.13 10.72 36.35
C VAL A 847 4.11 9.59 36.11
N VAL A 848 3.62 8.37 36.15
CA VAL A 848 4.35 7.21 35.65
C VAL A 848 4.06 6.98 34.17
N THR A 849 5.02 6.45 33.43
CA THR A 849 4.91 6.32 32.00
C THR A 849 5.02 4.85 31.57
N TYR A 850 4.41 4.52 30.46
CA TYR A 850 4.55 3.20 29.85
C TYR A 850 5.76 3.14 28.89
N HIS A 851 6.13 1.94 28.47
CA HIS A 851 7.35 1.63 27.70
C HIS A 851 7.59 2.40 26.39
N ALA A 852 6.58 3.05 25.81
CA ALA A 852 6.76 3.86 24.61
C ALA A 852 7.17 5.32 24.91
N ILE A 853 7.39 5.66 26.17
CA ILE A 853 7.89 6.95 26.61
C ILE A 853 9.25 6.75 27.28
N ILE A 854 10.26 7.42 26.75
CA ILE A 854 11.59 7.49 27.35
C ILE A 854 11.57 8.53 28.46
N THR A 855 12.12 8.20 29.60
CA THR A 855 12.20 9.09 30.77
C THR A 855 13.64 9.53 31.01
N PHE A 856 13.79 10.79 31.42
CA PHE A 856 15.05 11.45 31.73
C PHE A 856 15.02 11.93 33.18
N ILE A 857 15.76 11.28 34.05
CA ILE A 857 15.85 11.59 35.46
C ILE A 857 17.19 12.29 35.68
N PRO A 858 17.22 13.57 36.12
CA PRO A 858 18.47 14.26 36.37
C PRO A 858 19.31 13.57 37.47
N LYS A 859 20.59 13.40 37.21
CA LYS A 859 21.55 12.84 38.20
C LYS A 859 21.89 13.80 39.34
N SER A 860 21.60 15.10 39.15
CA SER A 860 21.71 16.16 40.17
C SER A 860 20.40 16.93 40.23
N GLU A 861 20.14 17.55 41.38
CA GLU A 861 18.94 18.39 41.51
C GLU A 861 19.00 19.58 40.56
N LEU A 862 17.95 19.77 39.78
CA LEU A 862 17.75 20.89 38.87
C LEU A 862 16.53 21.68 39.30
N ASN A 863 16.67 23.00 39.35
CA ASN A 863 15.53 23.86 39.58
C ASN A 863 14.64 23.99 38.34
N GLU A 864 13.46 24.57 38.52
CA GLU A 864 12.47 24.69 37.44
C GLU A 864 12.98 25.45 36.20
N LEU A 865 13.75 26.50 36.40
CA LEU A 865 14.32 27.29 35.30
C LEU A 865 15.35 26.48 34.50
N GLN A 866 16.18 25.70 35.20
CA GLN A 866 17.15 24.82 34.57
C GLN A 866 16.45 23.70 33.76
N LEU A 867 15.36 23.11 34.30
CA LEU A 867 14.55 22.10 33.59
C LEU A 867 13.90 22.70 32.33
N LYS A 868 13.38 23.92 32.42
CA LYS A 868 12.79 24.61 31.25
C LYS A 868 13.84 24.97 30.19
N ALA A 869 15.02 25.42 30.61
CA ALA A 869 16.13 25.68 29.70
C ALA A 869 16.60 24.40 28.97
N LEU A 870 16.77 23.31 29.69
CA LEU A 870 17.08 22.01 29.10
C LEU A 870 15.97 21.52 28.15
N LEU A 871 14.71 21.68 28.51
CA LEU A 871 13.59 21.34 27.65
C LEU A 871 13.64 22.12 26.32
N ALA A 872 13.91 23.43 26.39
CA ALA A 872 14.04 24.27 25.19
C ALA A 872 15.20 23.80 24.29
N TYR A 873 16.35 23.49 24.92
CA TYR A 873 17.50 22.96 24.18
C TYR A 873 17.21 21.61 23.54
N LEU A 874 16.61 20.67 24.29
CA LEU A 874 16.25 19.34 23.80
C LEU A 874 15.22 19.39 22.65
N ASN A 875 14.39 20.43 22.59
CA ASN A 875 13.44 20.65 21.49
C ASN A 875 13.99 21.56 20.37
N SER A 876 15.24 22.00 20.47
CA SER A 876 15.85 22.85 19.46
C SER A 876 16.08 22.13 18.13
N SER A 877 16.22 22.89 17.05
CA SER A 877 16.57 22.36 15.72
C SER A 877 17.89 21.60 15.73
N PHE A 878 18.84 21.98 16.58
CA PHE A 878 20.13 21.29 16.72
C PHE A 878 19.96 19.87 17.29
N THR A 879 19.14 19.71 18.33
CA THR A 879 18.86 18.39 18.90
C THR A 879 18.07 17.53 17.91
N GLN A 880 17.12 18.10 17.18
CA GLN A 880 16.39 17.37 16.13
C GLN A 880 17.35 16.91 15.03
N LEU A 881 18.22 17.80 14.53
CA LEU A 881 19.23 17.45 13.53
C LEU A 881 20.14 16.30 14.03
N TYR A 882 20.57 16.35 15.29
CA TYR A 882 21.36 15.28 15.88
C TYR A 882 20.58 13.95 15.95
N ILE A 883 19.34 13.98 16.40
CA ILE A 883 18.49 12.79 16.50
C ILE A 883 18.25 12.19 15.11
N GLU A 884 17.98 13.02 14.11
CA GLU A 884 17.78 12.58 12.73
C GLU A 884 19.04 11.96 12.12
N SER A 885 20.20 12.53 12.43
CA SER A 885 21.50 12.04 11.91
C SER A 885 21.98 10.72 12.55
N VAL A 886 21.60 10.45 13.82
CA VAL A 886 22.05 9.26 14.57
C VAL A 886 20.89 8.33 14.94
N GLY A 887 19.66 8.80 14.84
CA GLY A 887 18.45 8.08 15.21
C GLY A 887 18.22 6.84 14.35
N ARG A 888 17.55 5.84 14.91
CA ARG A 888 17.00 4.70 14.19
C ARG A 888 15.56 5.03 13.80
N THR A 889 15.24 5.04 12.51
CA THR A 889 13.85 4.95 12.08
C THR A 889 13.35 3.54 12.34
N THR A 890 12.28 3.42 13.08
CA THR A 890 11.61 2.13 13.35
C THR A 890 10.40 1.97 12.45
#